data_63b35eeec5e16a99e2ca1fc2c5b4ed40
#
_entry.id   63b35eeec5e16a99e2ca1fc2c5b4ed40
#
_cell.length_a   1.000
_cell.length_b   1.000
_cell.length_c   1.000
_cell.angle_alpha   90.00
_cell.angle_beta   90.00
_cell.angle_gamma   90.00
#
_symmetry.space_group_name_H-M   'P 1'
#
loop_
_entity.id
_entity.type
_entity.pdbx_description
1 polymer ?
#
loop_
_entity_poly.entity_id
_entity_poly.type
_entity_poly.pdbx_seq_one_letter_code
_entity_poly.pdbx_strand_id
1 'polypeptide(L)'
;MAARRLILIDGFSLMFRAFYGTGFMSTSDGRPTNALFGFTGMLLSLLTEHKPDALVVCLDPPGKTFRHAEYAEYKGTRRETPNELNQQLEFVRELVRAFHLPVMEMPGYEADDVVGTLSYLGETNGYDTIIVTGDLDNLQLVDHAVTVMTTRRGVSDVVMYDPDAVRERYGFGPEAIPDYKALVGDTSDNIPGVPGIGDKSASALLQQFATIEDLLERMDEVPEKFRKKIVGNEEQMRKSKWLATIIRDVPLEYDFAPYALTAEQINEAVAMMQSLEFRQFSRKVPQVLAAYAQASDAPVVVAAVEREALEPTETARPRDLAALQKFVGDAPWALMPPRAAAQPGMFDEEDAGEGTVAVGTRLAYAPWSVVRELLAQDPSRATGHDVKPVFHGLDTWTAPGFDTMLAAYVLQSGRTNYELDDLLAGYLDGVRPPNPDHRVLYLHPLREVMAARLEAEKQTAVYQDIEGPLVPILADMEDWGIRLDPDYLREYSSRLGEEVVEIQRRAWEIAGEEFNLGSPKQIGEVLFERMQLPGGKPTKTGWATGVEVLADLAIEHPIAAEILHYRELTKLRGTYADALPRLVADDQRLHTKFNQTVAATGRLSSNEPNLQNIPIRTELGRQIRRAFIPADGFELASFDYSQIELRIMAHISGDPALTQAFRDHVDVHSVTAGLMFGMETEAVSKEQRRLAKMLNYAVLYGVTEYGLAQQLGTGFGVSEAKALIKQ
;
A
#
# COMPACT_ATOMS: atom_id res chain seq x y z
N MET A 1 -23.92 18.84 33.22
CA MET A 1 -22.48 18.65 33.06
C MET A 1 -22.34 17.90 31.74
N ALA A 2 -21.32 18.17 30.92
CA ALA A 2 -21.05 17.31 29.77
C ALA A 2 -20.80 15.89 30.28
N ALA A 3 -21.30 14.86 29.59
CA ALA A 3 -21.02 13.49 29.95
C ALA A 3 -19.51 13.23 29.85
N ARG A 4 -18.98 12.43 30.78
CA ARG A 4 -17.56 12.02 30.74
C ARG A 4 -17.37 11.03 29.61
N ARG A 5 -16.23 11.06 28.94
CA ARG A 5 -15.96 10.21 27.78
C ARG A 5 -15.00 9.07 28.15
N LEU A 6 -15.44 7.84 27.87
CA LEU A 6 -14.63 6.62 27.95
C LEU A 6 -14.27 6.14 26.55
N ILE A 7 -13.00 5.80 26.30
CA ILE A 7 -12.59 5.10 25.09
C ILE A 7 -12.14 3.68 25.45
N LEU A 8 -12.72 2.68 24.80
CA LEU A 8 -12.33 1.28 24.88
C LEU A 8 -11.73 0.86 23.56
N ILE A 9 -10.47 0.40 23.58
CA ILE A 9 -9.74 -0.03 22.38
C ILE A 9 -9.62 -1.54 22.37
N ASP A 10 -10.12 -2.18 21.33
CA ASP A 10 -9.77 -3.55 20.97
C ASP A 10 -8.36 -3.54 20.33
N GLY A 11 -7.37 -3.83 21.18
CA GLY A 11 -5.98 -3.60 20.81
C GLY A 11 -5.47 -4.51 19.71
N PHE A 12 -5.82 -5.82 19.73
CA PHE A 12 -5.35 -6.73 18.69
C PHE A 12 -6.03 -6.49 17.36
N SER A 13 -7.32 -6.19 17.35
CA SER A 13 -8.04 -5.82 16.12
C SER A 13 -7.40 -4.60 15.45
N LEU A 14 -7.04 -3.56 16.23
CA LEU A 14 -6.34 -2.39 15.69
C LEU A 14 -4.91 -2.71 15.24
N MET A 15 -4.18 -3.57 15.95
CA MET A 15 -2.84 -4.01 15.55
C MET A 15 -2.86 -4.77 14.21
N PHE A 16 -3.82 -5.68 14.01
CA PHE A 16 -4.01 -6.35 12.74
C PHE A 16 -4.29 -5.35 11.61
N ARG A 17 -5.19 -4.39 11.84
CA ARG A 17 -5.48 -3.34 10.85
C ARG A 17 -4.28 -2.48 10.54
N ALA A 18 -3.52 -2.08 11.55
CA ALA A 18 -2.30 -1.30 11.40
C ALA A 18 -1.25 -2.07 10.60
N PHE A 19 -1.08 -3.36 10.85
CA PHE A 19 -0.11 -4.21 10.15
C PHE A 19 -0.35 -4.25 8.63
N TYR A 20 -1.60 -4.47 8.22
CA TYR A 20 -1.96 -4.53 6.80
C TYR A 20 -2.21 -3.15 6.17
N GLY A 21 -2.44 -2.13 6.97
CA GLY A 21 -2.69 -0.76 6.51
C GLY A 21 -1.43 0.11 6.41
N THR A 22 -0.33 -0.31 7.04
CA THR A 22 0.94 0.41 7.06
C THR A 22 2.00 -0.40 6.31
N GLY A 23 2.74 0.24 5.41
CA GLY A 23 3.86 -0.42 4.72
C GLY A 23 4.86 -1.01 5.72
N PHE A 24 5.62 -2.03 5.31
CA PHE A 24 6.61 -2.67 6.18
C PHE A 24 7.59 -1.64 6.75
N MET A 25 7.81 -1.69 8.05
CA MET A 25 8.76 -0.85 8.81
C MET A 25 9.48 -1.71 9.83
N SER A 26 10.74 -1.38 10.07
CA SER A 26 11.55 -1.98 11.15
C SER A 26 12.46 -0.93 11.79
N THR A 27 12.89 -1.21 13.02
CA THR A 27 14.00 -0.49 13.65
C THR A 27 15.32 -0.83 12.97
N SER A 28 16.37 -0.06 13.24
CA SER A 28 17.72 -0.27 12.71
C SER A 28 18.32 -1.64 13.07
N ASP A 29 17.87 -2.26 14.17
CA ASP A 29 18.24 -3.61 14.58
C ASP A 29 17.36 -4.72 13.96
N GLY A 30 16.43 -4.34 13.05
CA GLY A 30 15.60 -5.28 12.27
C GLY A 30 14.29 -5.71 12.95
N ARG A 31 13.89 -5.11 14.06
CA ARG A 31 12.61 -5.40 14.72
C ARG A 31 11.45 -4.84 13.90
N PRO A 32 10.45 -5.64 13.48
CA PRO A 32 9.28 -5.12 12.74
C PRO A 32 8.45 -4.17 13.61
N THR A 33 8.01 -3.03 13.05
CA THR A 33 7.35 -1.95 13.82
C THR A 33 6.15 -1.32 13.15
N ASN A 34 5.79 -1.73 11.93
CA ASN A 34 4.70 -1.13 11.16
C ASN A 34 3.33 -1.16 11.87
N ALA A 35 2.98 -2.26 12.55
CA ALA A 35 1.75 -2.35 13.31
C ALA A 35 1.76 -1.43 14.54
N LEU A 36 2.88 -1.42 15.28
CA LEU A 36 3.08 -0.52 16.43
C LEU A 36 3.02 0.95 16.02
N PHE A 37 3.58 1.28 14.85
CA PHE A 37 3.55 2.63 14.29
C PHE A 37 2.12 3.08 13.97
N GLY A 38 1.36 2.24 13.24
CA GLY A 38 -0.03 2.53 12.92
C GLY A 38 -0.92 2.61 14.17
N PHE A 39 -0.73 1.70 15.12
CA PHE A 39 -1.44 1.71 16.41
C PHE A 39 -1.14 2.99 17.20
N THR A 40 0.12 3.40 17.32
CA THR A 40 0.50 4.65 17.98
C THR A 40 -0.14 5.87 17.32
N GLY A 41 -0.16 5.89 15.98
CA GLY A 41 -0.83 6.97 15.22
C GLY A 41 -2.32 7.08 15.54
N MET A 42 -3.04 5.96 15.59
CA MET A 42 -4.45 5.91 15.98
C MET A 42 -4.66 6.34 17.44
N LEU A 43 -3.83 5.86 18.35
CA LEU A 43 -3.90 6.22 19.77
C LEU A 43 -3.75 7.75 19.97
N LEU A 44 -2.76 8.36 19.33
CA LEU A 44 -2.55 9.81 19.39
C LEU A 44 -3.69 10.61 18.76
N SER A 45 -4.31 10.09 17.69
CA SER A 45 -5.49 10.71 17.07
C SER A 45 -6.69 10.67 18.03
N LEU A 46 -6.96 9.53 18.66
CA LEU A 46 -8.04 9.36 19.63
C LEU A 46 -7.87 10.32 20.82
N LEU A 47 -6.67 10.40 21.39
CA LEU A 47 -6.36 11.32 22.46
C LEU A 47 -6.53 12.80 22.06
N THR A 48 -6.17 13.15 20.83
CA THR A 48 -6.26 14.54 20.32
C THR A 48 -7.69 14.96 20.00
N GLU A 49 -8.42 14.10 19.29
CA GLU A 49 -9.73 14.44 18.70
C GLU A 49 -10.87 14.25 19.69
N HIS A 50 -10.82 13.18 20.46
CA HIS A 50 -11.91 12.82 21.37
C HIS A 50 -11.69 13.26 22.82
N LYS A 51 -10.44 13.54 23.21
CA LYS A 51 -10.08 14.00 24.56
C LYS A 51 -10.78 13.21 25.68
N PRO A 52 -10.58 11.88 25.75
CA PRO A 52 -11.29 11.04 26.72
C PRO A 52 -10.88 11.38 28.16
N ASP A 53 -11.84 11.25 29.07
CA ASP A 53 -11.59 11.30 30.53
C ASP A 53 -10.94 9.99 31.01
N ALA A 54 -11.27 8.86 30.38
CA ALA A 54 -10.67 7.56 30.63
C ALA A 54 -10.48 6.79 29.30
N LEU A 55 -9.39 6.01 29.21
CA LEU A 55 -9.08 5.17 28.06
C LEU A 55 -8.52 3.84 28.53
N VAL A 56 -9.03 2.73 27.98
CA VAL A 56 -8.60 1.37 28.32
C VAL A 56 -8.29 0.60 27.03
N VAL A 57 -7.21 -0.15 27.02
CA VAL A 57 -6.85 -1.07 25.94
C VAL A 57 -7.18 -2.50 26.38
N CYS A 58 -8.09 -3.14 25.66
CA CYS A 58 -8.49 -4.54 25.90
C CYS A 58 -7.72 -5.44 24.94
N LEU A 59 -7.14 -6.52 25.44
CA LEU A 59 -6.37 -7.49 24.67
C LEU A 59 -6.88 -8.90 24.95
N ASP A 60 -6.78 -9.77 23.95
CA ASP A 60 -7.04 -11.18 24.15
C ASP A 60 -5.94 -11.82 25.03
N PRO A 61 -6.28 -12.55 26.08
CA PRO A 61 -5.31 -13.30 26.84
C PRO A 61 -4.80 -14.50 26.03
N PRO A 62 -3.62 -15.02 26.33
CA PRO A 62 -3.16 -16.25 25.74
C PRO A 62 -3.99 -17.45 26.20
N GLY A 63 -4.38 -18.33 25.27
CA GLY A 63 -5.08 -19.57 25.58
C GLY A 63 -6.49 -19.68 24.99
N LYS A 64 -7.21 -20.70 25.44
CA LYS A 64 -8.58 -20.98 24.96
C LYS A 64 -9.60 -20.26 25.83
N THR A 65 -10.64 -19.76 25.19
CA THR A 65 -11.78 -19.11 25.85
C THR A 65 -12.92 -20.09 26.10
N PHE A 66 -13.96 -19.68 26.85
CA PHE A 66 -15.13 -20.51 27.11
C PHE A 66 -15.86 -20.93 25.82
N ARG A 67 -15.76 -20.12 24.72
CA ARG A 67 -16.32 -20.47 23.41
C ARG A 67 -15.64 -21.68 22.79
N HIS A 68 -14.31 -21.80 22.95
CA HIS A 68 -13.57 -22.99 22.50
C HIS A 68 -13.91 -24.26 23.31
N ALA A 69 -14.31 -24.10 24.57
CA ALA A 69 -14.75 -25.25 25.39
C ALA A 69 -16.10 -25.82 24.90
N GLU A 70 -17.01 -24.93 24.46
CA GLU A 70 -18.32 -25.31 23.93
C GLU A 70 -18.27 -25.72 22.46
N TYR A 71 -17.39 -25.11 21.65
CA TYR A 71 -17.26 -25.38 20.23
C TYR A 71 -15.78 -25.47 19.82
N ALA A 72 -15.29 -26.70 19.71
CA ALA A 72 -13.86 -26.95 19.48
C ALA A 72 -13.31 -26.39 18.15
N GLU A 73 -14.20 -26.20 17.17
CA GLU A 73 -13.85 -25.64 15.84
C GLU A 73 -13.94 -24.12 15.80
N TYR A 74 -14.30 -23.45 16.90
CA TYR A 74 -14.35 -21.99 16.99
C TYR A 74 -13.01 -21.36 16.62
N LYS A 75 -13.03 -20.40 15.69
CA LYS A 75 -11.82 -19.76 15.13
C LYS A 75 -10.82 -20.72 14.46
N GLY A 76 -11.18 -21.99 14.25
CA GLY A 76 -10.29 -23.03 13.74
C GLY A 76 -9.87 -22.85 12.27
N THR A 77 -10.55 -22.02 11.52
CA THR A 77 -10.24 -21.67 10.11
C THR A 77 -9.35 -20.44 9.95
N ARG A 78 -8.99 -19.76 11.05
CA ARG A 78 -8.13 -18.58 11.01
C ARG A 78 -6.73 -18.99 10.52
N ARG A 79 -6.16 -18.18 9.62
CA ARG A 79 -4.77 -18.36 9.15
C ARG A 79 -3.80 -18.09 10.29
N GLU A 80 -2.64 -18.75 10.27
CA GLU A 80 -1.55 -18.42 11.19
C GLU A 80 -1.15 -16.94 11.04
N THR A 81 -0.99 -16.29 12.17
CA THR A 81 -0.55 -14.89 12.22
C THR A 81 0.90 -14.81 11.72
N PRO A 82 1.25 -13.86 10.81
CA PRO A 82 2.62 -13.67 10.37
C PRO A 82 3.58 -13.46 11.56
N ASN A 83 4.79 -13.98 11.43
CA ASN A 83 5.78 -13.93 12.51
C ASN A 83 6.13 -12.49 12.91
N GLU A 84 6.21 -11.61 11.92
CA GLU A 84 6.47 -10.18 12.09
C GLU A 84 5.35 -9.47 12.87
N LEU A 85 4.11 -9.93 12.72
CA LEU A 85 2.99 -9.40 13.52
C LEU A 85 2.98 -9.99 14.93
N ASN A 86 3.26 -11.30 15.08
CA ASN A 86 3.33 -11.93 16.42
C ASN A 86 4.33 -11.22 17.33
N GLN A 87 5.53 -10.89 16.83
CA GLN A 87 6.51 -10.12 17.58
C GLN A 87 5.97 -8.77 18.06
N GLN A 88 5.21 -8.08 17.22
CA GLN A 88 4.63 -6.78 17.54
C GLN A 88 3.42 -6.90 18.49
N LEU A 89 2.66 -8.00 18.43
CA LEU A 89 1.56 -8.26 19.38
C LEU A 89 2.08 -8.52 20.80
N GLU A 90 3.25 -9.12 20.94
CA GLU A 90 3.91 -9.25 22.25
C GLU A 90 4.33 -7.88 22.80
N PHE A 91 4.87 -7.02 21.94
CA PHE A 91 5.41 -5.72 22.31
C PHE A 91 4.35 -4.64 22.56
N VAL A 92 3.13 -4.78 22.02
CA VAL A 92 2.07 -3.77 22.21
C VAL A 92 1.73 -3.52 23.70
N ARG A 93 1.87 -4.54 24.55
CA ARG A 93 1.65 -4.40 26.00
C ARG A 93 2.65 -3.42 26.63
N GLU A 94 3.90 -3.49 26.20
CA GLU A 94 4.96 -2.57 26.68
C GLU A 94 4.70 -1.16 26.17
N LEU A 95 4.28 -1.03 24.90
CA LEU A 95 3.91 0.24 24.31
C LEU A 95 2.79 0.92 25.08
N VAL A 96 1.68 0.20 25.33
CA VAL A 96 0.51 0.74 26.05
C VAL A 96 0.87 1.13 27.49
N ARG A 97 1.67 0.32 28.17
CA ARG A 97 2.17 0.64 29.53
C ARG A 97 3.04 1.88 29.56
N ALA A 98 3.86 2.10 28.53
CA ALA A 98 4.67 3.31 28.43
C ALA A 98 3.84 4.59 28.27
N PHE A 99 2.61 4.48 27.75
CA PHE A 99 1.63 5.55 27.76
C PHE A 99 0.82 5.63 29.06
N HIS A 100 1.15 4.80 30.06
CA HIS A 100 0.40 4.68 31.33
C HIS A 100 -1.10 4.44 31.15
N LEU A 101 -1.46 3.72 30.08
CA LEU A 101 -2.82 3.31 29.83
C LEU A 101 -3.09 1.93 30.45
N PRO A 102 -4.26 1.73 31.07
CA PRO A 102 -4.65 0.42 31.56
C PRO A 102 -4.79 -0.58 30.41
N VAL A 103 -4.22 -1.76 30.65
CA VAL A 103 -4.40 -2.94 29.78
C VAL A 103 -5.29 -3.91 30.52
N MET A 104 -6.41 -4.30 29.90
CA MET A 104 -7.35 -5.27 30.45
C MET A 104 -7.32 -6.56 29.64
N GLU A 105 -6.99 -7.65 30.32
CA GLU A 105 -6.99 -9.03 29.80
C GLU A 105 -7.66 -9.92 30.85
N MET A 106 -8.61 -10.75 30.44
CA MET A 106 -9.30 -11.66 31.36
C MET A 106 -9.16 -13.10 30.86
N PRO A 107 -8.43 -13.97 31.60
CA PRO A 107 -8.29 -15.38 31.23
C PRO A 107 -9.64 -16.08 31.04
N GLY A 108 -9.79 -16.77 29.93
CA GLY A 108 -11.03 -17.49 29.59
C GLY A 108 -12.06 -16.67 28.83
N TYR A 109 -11.90 -15.36 28.68
CA TYR A 109 -12.77 -14.43 27.93
C TYR A 109 -12.00 -13.80 26.79
N GLU A 110 -12.72 -13.27 25.80
CA GLU A 110 -12.14 -12.53 24.68
C GLU A 110 -12.12 -11.02 24.98
N ALA A 111 -11.30 -10.27 24.24
CA ALA A 111 -11.23 -8.81 24.38
C ALA A 111 -12.62 -8.16 24.19
N ASP A 112 -13.46 -8.69 23.29
CA ASP A 112 -14.82 -8.20 23.04
C ASP A 112 -15.72 -8.34 24.29
N ASP A 113 -15.58 -9.43 25.07
CA ASP A 113 -16.34 -9.63 26.30
C ASP A 113 -15.91 -8.62 27.37
N VAL A 114 -14.60 -8.33 27.44
CA VAL A 114 -14.05 -7.30 28.33
C VAL A 114 -14.55 -5.91 27.93
N VAL A 115 -14.52 -5.60 26.63
CA VAL A 115 -15.08 -4.35 26.07
C VAL A 115 -16.58 -4.23 26.37
N GLY A 116 -17.36 -5.31 26.16
CA GLY A 116 -18.79 -5.34 26.45
C GLY A 116 -19.10 -5.07 27.93
N THR A 117 -18.32 -5.67 28.82
CA THR A 117 -18.48 -5.46 30.27
C THR A 117 -18.07 -4.05 30.70
N LEU A 118 -16.92 -3.55 30.20
CA LEU A 118 -16.47 -2.20 30.53
C LEU A 118 -17.39 -1.11 29.96
N SER A 119 -18.00 -1.33 28.78
CA SER A 119 -18.98 -0.39 28.24
C SER A 119 -20.22 -0.28 29.13
N TYR A 120 -20.74 -1.40 29.64
CA TYR A 120 -21.83 -1.44 30.57
C TYR A 120 -21.49 -0.77 31.91
N LEU A 121 -20.30 -1.08 32.46
CA LEU A 121 -19.85 -0.43 33.69
C LEU A 121 -19.59 1.07 33.47
N GLY A 122 -19.11 1.48 32.31
CA GLY A 122 -18.93 2.89 31.92
C GLY A 122 -20.25 3.66 31.95
N GLU A 123 -21.31 3.12 31.33
CA GLU A 123 -22.66 3.68 31.34
C GLU A 123 -23.18 3.86 32.78
N THR A 124 -23.04 2.83 33.62
CA THR A 124 -23.48 2.89 35.03
C THR A 124 -22.70 3.92 35.84
N ASN A 125 -21.49 4.27 35.42
CA ASN A 125 -20.64 5.31 36.02
C ASN A 125 -20.79 6.68 35.34
N GLY A 126 -21.75 6.85 34.41
CA GLY A 126 -22.08 8.12 33.75
C GLY A 126 -21.07 8.55 32.66
N TYR A 127 -20.51 7.59 31.93
CA TYR A 127 -19.69 7.81 30.75
C TYR A 127 -20.46 7.58 29.47
N ASP A 128 -20.19 8.42 28.47
CA ASP A 128 -20.43 8.11 27.06
C ASP A 128 -19.22 7.33 26.52
N THR A 129 -19.45 6.14 26.01
CA THR A 129 -18.40 5.21 25.62
C THR A 129 -18.22 5.17 24.11
N ILE A 130 -16.97 5.27 23.63
CA ILE A 130 -16.59 5.00 22.25
C ILE A 130 -15.76 3.71 22.24
N ILE A 131 -16.28 2.66 21.59
CA ILE A 131 -15.55 1.43 21.34
C ILE A 131 -14.81 1.57 20.01
N VAL A 132 -13.49 1.37 20.02
CA VAL A 132 -12.63 1.48 18.84
C VAL A 132 -12.13 0.09 18.45
N THR A 133 -12.67 -0.45 17.37
CA THR A 133 -12.38 -1.81 16.90
C THR A 133 -12.45 -1.91 15.39
N GLY A 134 -11.81 -2.92 14.81
CA GLY A 134 -12.04 -3.33 13.42
C GLY A 134 -13.13 -4.37 13.26
N ASP A 135 -13.66 -4.89 14.37
CA ASP A 135 -14.66 -5.95 14.38
C ASP A 135 -16.08 -5.38 14.45
N LEU A 136 -16.92 -5.78 13.51
CA LEU A 136 -18.31 -5.35 13.43
C LEU A 136 -19.24 -6.10 14.41
N ASP A 137 -18.76 -7.13 15.08
CA ASP A 137 -19.54 -7.86 16.08
C ASP A 137 -19.79 -7.00 17.29
N ASN A 138 -18.91 -6.05 17.60
CA ASN A 138 -19.11 -5.03 18.62
C ASN A 138 -20.29 -4.09 18.34
N LEU A 139 -20.87 -4.08 17.13
CA LEU A 139 -22.08 -3.31 16.85
C LEU A 139 -23.28 -3.73 17.68
N GLN A 140 -23.29 -4.96 18.23
CA GLN A 140 -24.32 -5.41 19.18
C GLN A 140 -24.31 -4.65 20.52
N LEU A 141 -23.20 -3.95 20.83
CA LEU A 141 -23.03 -3.17 22.06
C LEU A 141 -23.53 -1.73 21.93
N VAL A 142 -23.85 -1.29 20.71
CA VAL A 142 -24.27 0.09 20.41
C VAL A 142 -25.64 0.38 21.03
N ASP A 143 -25.71 1.46 21.81
CA ASP A 143 -26.93 1.98 22.41
C ASP A 143 -26.84 3.52 22.52
N HIS A 144 -27.64 4.12 23.41
CA HIS A 144 -27.68 5.57 23.60
C HIS A 144 -26.42 6.16 24.28
N ALA A 145 -25.65 5.32 24.99
CA ALA A 145 -24.41 5.70 25.69
C ALA A 145 -23.16 5.11 25.03
N VAL A 146 -23.32 4.15 24.12
CA VAL A 146 -22.21 3.41 23.48
C VAL A 146 -22.25 3.59 21.97
N THR A 147 -21.14 4.08 21.42
CA THR A 147 -20.92 4.22 19.98
C THR A 147 -19.71 3.38 19.56
N VAL A 148 -19.77 2.74 18.40
CA VAL A 148 -18.63 1.99 17.85
C VAL A 148 -17.97 2.77 16.74
N MET A 149 -16.66 2.97 16.86
CA MET A 149 -15.78 3.53 15.84
C MET A 149 -15.02 2.41 15.15
N THR A 150 -15.16 2.32 13.83
CA THR A 150 -14.40 1.36 13.01
C THR A 150 -13.70 2.04 11.84
N THR A 151 -12.65 1.42 11.30
CA THR A 151 -11.94 1.94 10.13
C THR A 151 -12.36 1.20 8.86
N ARG A 152 -12.58 1.92 7.73
CA ARG A 152 -12.93 1.32 6.41
C ARG A 152 -11.69 0.92 5.62
N ARG A 153 -10.74 1.85 5.45
CA ARG A 153 -9.49 1.61 4.72
C ARG A 153 -8.31 2.22 5.47
N GLY A 154 -7.30 1.40 5.76
CA GLY A 154 -6.15 1.85 6.53
C GLY A 154 -6.53 2.28 7.96
N VAL A 155 -5.81 3.28 8.49
CA VAL A 155 -5.94 3.74 9.89
C VAL A 155 -6.66 5.08 10.03
N SER A 156 -6.96 5.80 8.94
CA SER A 156 -7.48 7.16 8.96
C SER A 156 -8.92 7.32 8.44
N ASP A 157 -9.47 6.35 7.72
CA ASP A 157 -10.85 6.39 7.21
C ASP A 157 -11.79 5.75 8.25
N VAL A 158 -12.30 6.54 9.18
CA VAL A 158 -13.12 6.08 10.31
C VAL A 158 -14.62 6.24 10.05
N VAL A 159 -15.41 5.34 10.61
CA VAL A 159 -16.88 5.38 10.59
C VAL A 159 -17.40 5.22 12.00
N MET A 160 -18.31 6.10 12.40
CA MET A 160 -19.02 6.01 13.66
C MET A 160 -20.36 5.30 13.48
N TYR A 161 -20.65 4.36 14.35
CA TYR A 161 -21.93 3.67 14.40
C TYR A 161 -22.64 3.98 15.72
N ASP A 162 -23.69 4.76 15.61
CA ASP A 162 -24.74 4.90 16.60
C ASP A 162 -25.93 3.96 16.26
N PRO A 163 -27.00 3.88 17.05
CA PRO A 163 -28.12 3.01 16.76
C PRO A 163 -28.79 3.25 15.40
N ASP A 164 -28.80 4.50 14.92
CA ASP A 164 -29.41 4.84 13.64
C ASP A 164 -28.54 4.41 12.47
N ALA A 165 -27.22 4.58 12.57
CA ALA A 165 -26.27 4.10 11.57
C ALA A 165 -26.26 2.56 11.47
N VAL A 166 -26.48 1.83 12.58
CA VAL A 166 -26.65 0.36 12.54
C VAL A 166 -27.94 0.01 11.82
N ARG A 167 -29.06 0.67 12.13
CA ARG A 167 -30.33 0.45 11.44
C ARG A 167 -30.27 0.77 9.95
N GLU A 168 -29.60 1.86 9.59
CA GLU A 168 -29.40 2.21 8.17
C GLU A 168 -28.61 1.12 7.43
N ARG A 169 -27.58 0.57 8.07
CA ARG A 169 -26.72 -0.44 7.46
C ARG A 169 -27.38 -1.80 7.29
N TYR A 170 -28.08 -2.29 8.33
CA TYR A 170 -28.57 -3.67 8.42
C TYR A 170 -30.08 -3.79 8.26
N GLY A 171 -30.82 -2.71 8.45
CA GLY A 171 -32.28 -2.68 8.43
C GLY A 171 -32.95 -3.12 9.76
N PHE A 172 -32.13 -3.38 10.80
CA PHE A 172 -32.57 -3.74 12.16
C PHE A 172 -31.63 -3.11 13.20
N GLY A 173 -31.98 -3.14 14.48
CA GLY A 173 -31.23 -2.52 15.57
C GLY A 173 -30.00 -3.32 16.02
N PRO A 174 -29.11 -2.69 16.82
CA PRO A 174 -27.90 -3.32 17.36
C PRO A 174 -28.17 -4.64 18.08
N GLU A 175 -29.27 -4.73 18.82
CA GLU A 175 -29.69 -5.87 19.61
C GLU A 175 -29.89 -7.16 18.80
N ALA A 176 -30.15 -7.04 17.47
CA ALA A 176 -30.37 -8.18 16.59
C ALA A 176 -29.10 -8.66 15.86
N ILE A 177 -27.94 -8.09 16.12
CA ILE A 177 -26.67 -8.54 15.52
C ILE A 177 -26.36 -10.01 15.85
N PRO A 178 -26.49 -10.51 17.09
CA PRO A 178 -26.32 -11.93 17.38
C PRO A 178 -27.31 -12.85 16.62
N ASP A 179 -28.55 -12.40 16.47
CA ASP A 179 -29.57 -13.10 15.70
C ASP A 179 -29.25 -13.14 14.20
N TYR A 180 -28.73 -12.04 13.69
CA TYR A 180 -28.24 -11.97 12.31
C TYR A 180 -27.10 -12.98 12.07
N LYS A 181 -26.11 -13.04 12.99
CA LYS A 181 -25.01 -14.01 12.93
C LYS A 181 -25.51 -15.45 13.05
N ALA A 182 -26.54 -15.71 13.84
CA ALA A 182 -27.16 -17.02 13.93
C ALA A 182 -27.75 -17.50 12.60
N LEU A 183 -28.27 -16.58 11.78
CA LEU A 183 -28.87 -16.87 10.48
C LEU A 183 -27.80 -16.98 9.37
N VAL A 184 -26.87 -16.04 9.31
CA VAL A 184 -25.87 -15.95 8.21
C VAL A 184 -24.62 -16.76 8.52
N GLY A 185 -24.27 -16.91 9.80
CA GLY A 185 -23.00 -17.44 10.26
C GLY A 185 -21.88 -16.37 10.26
N ASP A 186 -20.71 -16.79 10.71
CA ASP A 186 -19.49 -16.01 10.61
C ASP A 186 -18.32 -16.90 10.16
N THR A 187 -17.81 -16.63 8.96
CA THR A 187 -16.69 -17.40 8.39
C THR A 187 -15.36 -17.07 9.07
N SER A 188 -15.20 -15.87 9.65
CA SER A 188 -13.97 -15.46 10.33
C SER A 188 -13.80 -16.20 11.67
N ASP A 189 -14.90 -16.44 12.35
CA ASP A 189 -14.95 -17.14 13.64
C ASP A 189 -15.41 -18.60 13.53
N ASN A 190 -15.62 -19.06 12.30
CA ASN A 190 -16.09 -20.41 12.00
C ASN A 190 -17.42 -20.73 12.69
N ILE A 191 -18.31 -19.71 12.77
CA ILE A 191 -19.67 -19.87 13.31
C ILE A 191 -20.59 -20.28 12.15
N PRO A 192 -21.28 -21.43 12.23
CA PRO A 192 -22.14 -21.89 11.16
C PRO A 192 -23.44 -21.09 11.09
N GLY A 193 -23.84 -20.68 9.89
CA GLY A 193 -25.15 -20.11 9.62
C GLY A 193 -26.15 -21.16 9.14
N VAL A 194 -27.37 -20.73 8.83
CA VAL A 194 -28.38 -21.57 8.20
C VAL A 194 -28.08 -21.70 6.71
N PRO A 195 -27.85 -22.92 6.17
CA PRO A 195 -27.51 -23.10 4.77
C PRO A 195 -28.52 -22.46 3.81
N GLY A 196 -28.02 -21.54 2.96
CA GLY A 196 -28.82 -20.84 1.96
C GLY A 196 -29.57 -19.60 2.48
N ILE A 197 -29.36 -19.16 3.72
CA ILE A 197 -29.78 -17.86 4.24
C ILE A 197 -28.53 -16.96 4.23
N GLY A 198 -28.53 -15.92 3.39
CA GLY A 198 -27.49 -14.91 3.34
C GLY A 198 -28.00 -13.54 3.78
N ASP A 199 -27.13 -12.54 3.79
CA ASP A 199 -27.31 -11.19 4.34
C ASP A 199 -28.69 -10.58 4.08
N LYS A 200 -29.10 -10.49 2.82
CA LYS A 200 -30.41 -9.89 2.44
C LYS A 200 -31.61 -10.64 3.02
N SER A 201 -31.48 -11.96 3.10
CA SER A 201 -32.58 -12.81 3.61
C SER A 201 -32.68 -12.73 5.13
N ALA A 202 -31.55 -12.73 5.81
CA ALA A 202 -31.46 -12.56 7.26
C ALA A 202 -31.99 -11.18 7.69
N SER A 203 -31.56 -10.11 7.01
CA SER A 203 -32.09 -8.77 7.28
C SER A 203 -33.60 -8.66 7.08
N ALA A 204 -34.13 -9.23 6.01
CA ALA A 204 -35.58 -9.23 5.77
C ALA A 204 -36.38 -10.05 6.83
N LEU A 205 -35.78 -11.13 7.33
CA LEU A 205 -36.38 -11.90 8.43
C LEU A 205 -36.37 -11.11 9.74
N LEU A 206 -35.24 -10.48 10.10
CA LEU A 206 -35.09 -9.72 11.34
C LEU A 206 -35.84 -8.37 11.33
N GLN A 207 -36.26 -7.87 10.19
CA GLN A 207 -37.21 -6.76 10.09
C GLN A 207 -38.65 -7.18 10.44
N GLN A 208 -39.01 -8.44 10.25
CA GLN A 208 -40.32 -9.00 10.52
C GLN A 208 -40.38 -9.68 11.90
N PHE A 209 -39.28 -10.33 12.29
CA PHE A 209 -39.15 -11.07 13.55
C PHE A 209 -37.98 -10.47 14.33
N ALA A 210 -38.24 -9.96 15.54
CA ALA A 210 -37.25 -9.24 16.31
C ALA A 210 -36.04 -10.10 16.70
N THR A 211 -36.21 -11.39 16.93
CA THR A 211 -35.18 -12.36 17.32
C THR A 211 -35.37 -13.69 16.60
N ILE A 212 -34.39 -14.59 16.65
CA ILE A 212 -34.55 -15.97 16.16
C ILE A 212 -35.57 -16.75 17.01
N GLU A 213 -35.74 -16.42 18.29
CA GLU A 213 -36.74 -17.01 19.15
C GLU A 213 -38.16 -16.64 18.68
N ASP A 214 -38.45 -15.34 18.45
CA ASP A 214 -39.72 -14.85 17.88
C ASP A 214 -39.97 -15.50 16.50
N LEU A 215 -38.95 -15.62 15.67
CA LEU A 215 -39.02 -16.29 14.35
C LEU A 215 -39.41 -17.77 14.51
N LEU A 216 -38.82 -18.49 15.47
CA LEU A 216 -39.08 -19.91 15.70
C LEU A 216 -40.46 -20.12 16.31
N GLU A 217 -40.94 -19.24 17.19
CA GLU A 217 -42.31 -19.28 17.77
C GLU A 217 -43.39 -19.01 16.72
N ARG A 218 -43.08 -18.12 15.75
CA ARG A 218 -44.02 -17.72 14.68
C ARG A 218 -43.68 -18.38 13.35
N MET A 219 -43.19 -19.61 13.36
CA MET A 219 -42.70 -20.33 12.17
C MET A 219 -43.76 -20.39 11.04
N ASP A 220 -45.04 -20.39 11.38
CA ASP A 220 -46.14 -20.42 10.39
C ASP A 220 -46.23 -19.12 9.57
N GLU A 221 -45.74 -18.00 10.10
CA GLU A 221 -45.67 -16.71 9.41
C GLU A 221 -44.42 -16.56 8.55
N VAL A 222 -43.42 -17.44 8.74
CA VAL A 222 -42.18 -17.42 7.97
C VAL A 222 -42.46 -17.89 6.53
N PRO A 223 -42.06 -17.15 5.49
CA PRO A 223 -42.22 -17.56 4.11
C PRO A 223 -41.70 -18.97 3.84
N GLU A 224 -42.44 -19.81 3.11
CA GLU A 224 -42.15 -21.24 2.93
C GLU A 224 -40.74 -21.51 2.47
N LYS A 225 -40.22 -20.64 1.58
CA LYS A 225 -38.83 -20.74 1.05
C LYS A 225 -37.73 -20.65 2.13
N PHE A 226 -37.99 -19.91 3.23
CA PHE A 226 -37.08 -19.78 4.38
C PHE A 226 -37.38 -20.84 5.43
N ARG A 227 -38.66 -21.11 5.68
CA ARG A 227 -39.12 -22.16 6.63
C ARG A 227 -38.44 -23.49 6.34
N LYS A 228 -38.43 -23.92 5.07
CA LYS A 228 -37.77 -25.18 4.64
C LYS A 228 -36.26 -25.23 4.94
N LYS A 229 -35.59 -24.07 5.07
CA LYS A 229 -34.17 -23.99 5.39
C LYS A 229 -33.92 -23.93 6.90
N ILE A 230 -34.85 -23.37 7.65
CA ILE A 230 -34.72 -23.19 9.10
C ILE A 230 -35.06 -24.52 9.82
N VAL A 231 -36.12 -25.22 9.36
CA VAL A 231 -36.50 -26.51 9.94
C VAL A 231 -35.34 -27.50 9.91
N GLY A 232 -34.97 -27.99 11.09
CA GLY A 232 -33.86 -28.91 11.31
C GLY A 232 -32.51 -28.21 11.58
N ASN A 233 -32.49 -26.87 11.63
CA ASN A 233 -31.30 -26.07 11.98
C ASN A 233 -31.52 -25.23 13.27
N GLU A 234 -32.60 -25.45 14.00
CA GLU A 234 -33.03 -24.62 15.15
C GLU A 234 -31.99 -24.64 16.28
N GLU A 235 -31.44 -25.82 16.58
CA GLU A 235 -30.41 -25.98 17.62
C GLU A 235 -29.12 -25.32 17.22
N GLN A 236 -28.70 -25.47 15.95
CA GLN A 236 -27.53 -24.80 15.40
C GLN A 236 -27.69 -23.27 15.46
N MET A 237 -28.86 -22.72 15.11
CA MET A 237 -29.12 -21.28 15.20
C MET A 237 -28.93 -20.76 16.62
N ARG A 238 -29.50 -21.45 17.62
CA ARG A 238 -29.33 -21.06 19.03
C ARG A 238 -27.88 -21.12 19.48
N LYS A 239 -27.14 -22.17 19.07
CA LYS A 239 -25.73 -22.31 19.35
C LYS A 239 -24.89 -21.19 18.68
N SER A 240 -25.20 -20.87 17.43
CA SER A 240 -24.53 -19.81 16.70
C SER A 240 -24.81 -18.42 17.29
N LYS A 241 -26.04 -18.14 17.71
CA LYS A 241 -26.38 -16.93 18.47
C LYS A 241 -25.54 -16.83 19.75
N TRP A 242 -25.51 -17.91 20.53
CA TRP A 242 -24.73 -17.95 21.77
C TRP A 242 -23.23 -17.69 21.53
N LEU A 243 -22.65 -18.29 20.50
CA LEU A 243 -21.24 -18.07 20.12
C LEU A 243 -20.97 -16.62 19.71
N ALA A 244 -21.89 -15.98 18.99
CA ALA A 244 -21.78 -14.61 18.50
C ALA A 244 -22.13 -13.55 19.56
N THR A 245 -22.71 -13.93 20.69
CA THR A 245 -23.14 -12.98 21.74
C THR A 245 -21.90 -12.57 22.58
N ILE A 246 -21.68 -11.27 22.70
CA ILE A 246 -20.67 -10.68 23.59
C ILE A 246 -21.22 -10.65 25.01
N ILE A 247 -20.43 -11.17 25.95
CA ILE A 247 -20.77 -11.19 27.38
C ILE A 247 -20.52 -9.80 27.98
N ARG A 248 -21.40 -9.34 28.85
CA ARG A 248 -21.32 -8.02 29.51
C ARG A 248 -21.21 -8.12 31.04
N ASP A 249 -20.89 -9.29 31.57
CA ASP A 249 -20.82 -9.61 33.00
C ASP A 249 -19.53 -10.40 33.35
N VAL A 250 -18.43 -10.14 32.61
CA VAL A 250 -17.10 -10.68 32.92
C VAL A 250 -16.74 -10.26 34.36
N PRO A 251 -16.24 -11.17 35.23
CA PRO A 251 -15.89 -10.86 36.60
C PRO A 251 -14.60 -10.02 36.68
N LEU A 252 -14.70 -8.75 36.34
CA LEU A 252 -13.62 -7.78 36.38
C LEU A 252 -14.01 -6.56 37.22
N GLU A 253 -13.00 -5.94 37.83
CA GLU A 253 -13.14 -4.67 38.52
C GLU A 253 -12.30 -3.63 37.80
N TYR A 254 -12.83 -2.43 37.59
CA TYR A 254 -12.14 -1.32 37.01
C TYR A 254 -12.48 -0.01 37.72
N ASP A 255 -11.46 0.70 38.17
CA ASP A 255 -11.57 2.05 38.72
C ASP A 255 -11.49 3.05 37.57
N PHE A 256 -12.60 3.71 37.24
CA PHE A 256 -12.71 4.73 36.21
C PHE A 256 -11.97 6.02 36.58
N ALA A 257 -10.71 5.90 37.04
CA ALA A 257 -9.88 7.06 37.32
C ALA A 257 -9.61 7.87 36.04
N PRO A 258 -9.65 9.19 36.12
CA PRO A 258 -9.28 10.04 34.98
C PRO A 258 -7.87 9.76 34.47
N TYR A 259 -7.70 9.73 33.15
CA TYR A 259 -6.38 9.62 32.53
C TYR A 259 -5.59 10.91 32.78
N ALA A 260 -4.65 10.86 33.73
CA ALA A 260 -3.85 12.01 34.13
C ALA A 260 -2.41 11.57 34.37
N LEU A 261 -1.45 12.30 33.82
CA LEU A 261 -0.04 11.92 33.74
C LEU A 261 0.87 12.90 34.48
N THR A 262 1.93 12.38 35.12
CA THR A 262 3.06 13.19 35.59
C THR A 262 4.01 13.51 34.42
N ALA A 263 4.90 14.49 34.60
CA ALA A 263 5.92 14.81 33.61
C ALA A 263 6.89 13.63 33.37
N GLU A 264 7.17 12.81 34.38
CA GLU A 264 8.02 11.62 34.28
C GLU A 264 7.34 10.57 33.37
N GLN A 265 6.05 10.32 33.57
CA GLN A 265 5.25 9.41 32.74
C GLN A 265 5.15 9.83 31.27
N ILE A 266 5.06 11.14 31.01
CA ILE A 266 5.12 11.65 29.62
C ILE A 266 6.50 11.37 29.01
N ASN A 267 7.58 11.53 29.78
CA ASN A 267 8.94 11.23 29.30
C ASN A 267 9.16 9.73 29.04
N GLU A 268 8.54 8.83 29.81
CA GLU A 268 8.57 7.39 29.53
C GLU A 268 7.91 7.05 28.19
N ALA A 269 6.77 7.67 27.88
CA ALA A 269 6.13 7.52 26.56
C ALA A 269 7.03 8.04 25.43
N VAL A 270 7.73 9.16 25.64
CA VAL A 270 8.71 9.69 24.66
C VAL A 270 9.88 8.74 24.48
N ALA A 271 10.44 8.20 25.58
CA ALA A 271 11.53 7.25 25.52
C ALA A 271 11.14 5.96 24.75
N MET A 272 9.92 5.49 24.94
CA MET A 272 9.37 4.37 24.15
C MET A 272 9.33 4.69 22.65
N MET A 273 8.90 5.89 22.27
CA MET A 273 8.91 6.31 20.85
C MET A 273 10.34 6.37 20.28
N GLN A 274 11.29 6.79 21.08
CA GLN A 274 12.71 6.82 20.69
C GLN A 274 13.28 5.41 20.52
N SER A 275 12.96 4.47 21.42
CA SER A 275 13.41 3.07 21.33
C SER A 275 12.83 2.33 20.12
N LEU A 276 11.66 2.73 19.65
CA LEU A 276 11.02 2.24 18.43
C LEU A 276 11.44 3.02 17.18
N GLU A 277 12.30 4.02 17.34
CA GLU A 277 12.73 4.95 16.28
C GLU A 277 11.57 5.73 15.62
N PHE A 278 10.47 5.91 16.34
CA PHE A 278 9.30 6.66 15.90
C PHE A 278 9.49 8.17 16.08
N ARG A 279 10.44 8.74 15.34
CA ARG A 279 10.90 10.13 15.49
C ARG A 279 9.75 11.15 15.44
N GLN A 280 8.80 10.97 14.53
CA GLN A 280 7.64 11.86 14.44
C GLN A 280 6.75 11.79 15.69
N PHE A 281 6.60 10.60 16.29
CA PHE A 281 5.80 10.44 17.51
C PHE A 281 6.54 10.89 18.76
N SER A 282 7.88 10.77 18.82
CA SER A 282 8.69 11.31 19.91
C SER A 282 8.44 12.81 20.14
N ARG A 283 8.04 13.55 19.09
CA ARG A 283 7.69 14.98 19.17
C ARG A 283 6.21 15.21 19.41
N LYS A 284 5.34 14.40 18.77
CA LYS A 284 3.89 14.56 18.88
C LYS A 284 3.39 14.12 20.26
N VAL A 285 3.97 13.07 20.84
CA VAL A 285 3.58 12.51 22.15
C VAL A 285 3.57 13.55 23.26
N PRO A 286 4.64 14.32 23.52
CA PRO A 286 4.60 15.30 24.60
C PRO A 286 3.58 16.41 24.38
N GLN A 287 3.33 16.81 23.12
CA GLN A 287 2.31 17.83 22.78
C GLN A 287 0.89 17.32 23.05
N VAL A 288 0.61 16.07 22.69
CA VAL A 288 -0.71 15.46 22.91
C VAL A 288 -0.91 15.16 24.40
N LEU A 289 0.08 14.57 25.06
CA LEU A 289 -0.03 14.17 26.46
C LEU A 289 0.01 15.35 27.44
N ALA A 290 0.50 16.53 27.03
CA ALA A 290 0.41 17.75 27.84
C ALA A 290 -1.03 18.12 28.23
N ALA A 291 -2.03 17.74 27.39
CA ALA A 291 -3.44 17.96 27.71
C ALA A 291 -3.94 17.08 28.88
N TYR A 292 -3.18 16.05 29.24
CA TYR A 292 -3.47 15.10 30.33
C TYR A 292 -2.50 15.25 31.49
N ALA A 293 -1.64 16.27 31.47
CA ALA A 293 -0.69 16.53 32.56
C ALA A 293 -1.43 16.91 33.84
N GLN A 294 -1.02 16.31 34.98
CA GLN A 294 -1.49 16.72 36.30
C GLN A 294 -1.05 18.14 36.57
N ALA A 295 -1.88 18.94 37.22
CA ALA A 295 -1.53 20.28 37.69
C ALA A 295 -0.50 20.19 38.80
N SER A 296 0.74 19.91 38.49
CA SER A 296 1.89 19.98 39.38
C SER A 296 2.83 21.10 38.94
N ASP A 297 3.47 21.79 39.90
CA ASP A 297 4.26 23.00 39.74
C ASP A 297 5.55 22.87 38.90
N ALA A 298 5.82 21.74 38.29
CA ALA A 298 6.93 21.60 37.36
C ALA A 298 6.44 21.77 35.93
N PRO A 299 6.92 22.75 35.18
CA PRO A 299 6.67 22.81 33.76
C PRO A 299 7.18 21.52 33.13
N VAL A 300 6.31 20.82 32.37
CA VAL A 300 6.76 19.75 31.49
C VAL A 300 7.79 20.39 30.56
N VAL A 301 9.06 20.17 30.85
CA VAL A 301 10.14 20.59 29.97
C VAL A 301 10.04 19.67 28.77
N VAL A 302 9.19 20.03 27.85
CA VAL A 302 9.29 19.55 26.50
C VAL A 302 10.62 20.09 26.01
N ALA A 303 11.67 19.27 26.12
CA ALA A 303 12.87 19.49 25.35
C ALA A 303 12.54 19.24 23.87
N ALA A 304 11.67 20.06 23.31
CA ALA A 304 11.77 20.40 21.94
C ALA A 304 13.13 21.09 21.83
N VAL A 305 14.12 20.36 21.35
CA VAL A 305 15.28 20.99 20.76
C VAL A 305 14.71 21.70 19.53
N GLU A 306 14.14 22.88 19.74
CA GLU A 306 14.01 23.84 18.65
C GLU A 306 15.45 24.11 18.22
N ARG A 307 15.92 23.39 17.20
CA ARG A 307 17.10 23.87 16.49
C ARG A 307 16.72 25.24 15.98
N GLU A 308 17.43 26.26 16.46
CA GLU A 308 17.31 27.61 15.91
C GLU A 308 17.30 27.52 14.37
N ALA A 309 16.34 28.17 13.74
CA ALA A 309 16.28 28.20 12.30
C ALA A 309 17.63 28.74 11.78
N LEU A 310 18.22 28.00 10.82
CA LEU A 310 19.44 28.46 10.18
C LEU A 310 19.15 29.72 9.41
N GLU A 311 19.72 30.81 9.89
CA GLU A 311 19.72 32.10 9.20
C GLU A 311 21.06 32.27 8.48
N PRO A 312 21.07 32.85 7.27
CA PRO A 312 22.29 33.08 6.54
C PRO A 312 23.17 34.06 7.29
N THR A 313 24.43 33.67 7.55
CA THR A 313 25.45 34.55 8.14
C THR A 313 25.96 35.59 7.15
N GLU A 314 25.87 35.31 5.86
CA GLU A 314 26.23 36.16 4.74
C GLU A 314 25.29 35.88 3.58
N THR A 315 24.84 36.93 2.89
CA THR A 315 24.06 36.79 1.66
C THR A 315 24.77 37.49 0.51
N ALA A 316 25.01 36.75 -0.59
CA ALA A 316 25.69 37.25 -1.80
C ALA A 316 24.77 37.16 -3.03
N ARG A 317 25.10 37.96 -4.07
CA ARG A 317 24.40 37.90 -5.37
C ARG A 317 25.43 37.90 -6.52
N PRO A 318 26.18 36.81 -6.69
CA PRO A 318 27.10 36.67 -7.81
C PRO A 318 26.33 36.66 -9.13
N ARG A 319 26.85 37.41 -10.14
CA ARG A 319 26.17 37.55 -11.43
C ARG A 319 26.86 36.76 -12.55
N ASP A 320 28.08 36.24 -12.31
CA ASP A 320 28.86 35.45 -13.22
C ASP A 320 29.53 34.26 -12.51
N LEU A 321 30.04 33.34 -13.29
CA LEU A 321 30.70 32.13 -12.82
C LEU A 321 31.89 32.42 -11.90
N ALA A 322 32.74 33.38 -12.24
CA ALA A 322 33.95 33.69 -11.48
C ALA A 322 33.61 34.20 -10.07
N ALA A 323 32.57 35.06 -9.96
CA ALA A 323 32.03 35.51 -8.67
C ALA A 323 31.42 34.38 -7.86
N LEU A 324 30.67 33.45 -8.50
CA LEU A 324 30.09 32.30 -7.83
C LEU A 324 31.17 31.31 -7.39
N GLN A 325 32.16 31.01 -8.23
CA GLN A 325 33.32 30.17 -7.86
C GLN A 325 34.10 30.77 -6.66
N LYS A 326 34.28 32.08 -6.64
CA LYS A 326 34.90 32.78 -5.51
C LYS A 326 34.08 32.65 -4.23
N PHE A 327 32.77 32.70 -4.35
CA PHE A 327 31.85 32.49 -3.21
C PHE A 327 31.93 31.06 -2.68
N VAL A 328 31.89 30.07 -3.56
CA VAL A 328 31.92 28.64 -3.21
C VAL A 328 33.32 28.21 -2.71
N GLY A 329 34.40 28.67 -3.35
CA GLY A 329 35.76 28.27 -3.05
C GLY A 329 35.98 26.75 -3.27
N ASP A 330 36.78 26.13 -2.40
CA ASP A 330 37.04 24.70 -2.43
C ASP A 330 36.11 23.85 -1.54
N ALA A 331 35.15 24.47 -0.90
CA ALA A 331 34.22 23.77 0.01
C ALA A 331 33.14 23.01 -0.74
N PRO A 332 32.57 21.94 -0.14
CA PRO A 332 31.31 21.38 -0.59
C PRO A 332 30.22 22.46 -0.60
N TRP A 333 29.36 22.41 -1.58
CA TRP A 333 28.31 23.42 -1.77
C TRP A 333 26.95 22.75 -2.02
N ALA A 334 25.88 23.45 -1.69
CA ALA A 334 24.51 22.99 -1.89
C ALA A 334 23.79 23.88 -2.91
N LEU A 335 22.86 23.30 -3.64
CA LEU A 335 22.06 24.02 -4.62
C LEU A 335 20.57 23.68 -4.55
N MET A 336 19.76 24.68 -4.90
CA MET A 336 18.34 24.46 -5.22
C MET A 336 17.95 25.28 -6.45
N PRO A 337 17.14 24.71 -7.35
CA PRO A 337 16.64 25.42 -8.53
C PRO A 337 15.68 26.54 -8.16
N PRO A 338 15.42 27.49 -9.08
CA PRO A 338 14.37 28.48 -8.94
C PRO A 338 12.99 27.82 -8.74
N ARG A 339 12.13 28.43 -7.98
CA ARG A 339 10.76 27.88 -7.71
C ARG A 339 9.91 27.70 -8.97
N ALA A 340 10.11 28.55 -9.99
CA ALA A 340 9.37 28.44 -11.25
C ALA A 340 9.86 27.28 -12.15
N ALA A 341 11.07 26.82 -11.97
CA ALA A 341 11.67 25.70 -12.71
C ALA A 341 11.23 24.32 -12.24
N ALA A 342 10.41 24.25 -11.19
CA ALA A 342 9.87 22.99 -10.66
C ALA A 342 8.75 22.36 -11.53
N GLN A 343 8.38 22.96 -12.66
CA GLN A 343 7.47 22.34 -13.65
C GLN A 343 8.29 21.85 -14.85
N PRO A 344 8.29 20.54 -15.12
CA PRO A 344 9.01 20.00 -16.26
C PRO A 344 8.29 20.33 -17.57
N GLY A 345 8.98 20.92 -18.52
CA GLY A 345 8.47 21.05 -19.88
C GLY A 345 8.76 22.34 -20.66
N MET A 346 9.62 23.22 -20.20
CA MET A 346 9.92 24.43 -20.96
C MET A 346 11.43 24.63 -21.11
N PHE A 347 11.91 24.40 -22.31
CA PHE A 347 13.28 24.73 -22.78
C PHE A 347 13.39 26.23 -23.12
N ASP A 348 13.03 27.12 -22.23
CA ASP A 348 13.29 28.55 -22.37
C ASP A 348 14.41 28.93 -21.39
N GLU A 349 15.66 28.83 -21.84
CA GLU A 349 16.87 29.07 -21.03
C GLU A 349 17.10 30.52 -20.60
N GLU A 350 16.44 31.51 -21.20
CA GLU A 350 16.79 32.91 -20.99
C GLU A 350 16.14 33.58 -19.77
N ASP A 351 15.14 32.97 -19.10
CA ASP A 351 14.41 33.60 -17.99
C ASP A 351 14.16 32.70 -16.77
N ALA A 352 15.02 31.70 -16.52
CA ALA A 352 14.83 30.71 -15.45
C ALA A 352 14.92 31.27 -14.00
N GLY A 353 15.17 32.55 -13.79
CA GLY A 353 15.26 33.17 -12.47
C GLY A 353 16.56 32.92 -11.70
N GLU A 354 16.57 33.25 -10.41
CA GLU A 354 17.73 33.02 -9.53
C GLU A 354 17.58 31.68 -8.78
N GLY A 355 18.58 30.81 -8.88
CA GLY A 355 18.76 29.66 -8.00
C GLY A 355 19.46 30.06 -6.70
N THR A 356 19.36 29.19 -5.69
CA THR A 356 20.06 29.37 -4.42
C THR A 356 21.23 28.43 -4.28
N VAL A 357 22.34 28.95 -3.76
CA VAL A 357 23.57 28.20 -3.48
C VAL A 357 23.99 28.46 -2.03
N ALA A 358 24.37 27.41 -1.30
CA ALA A 358 24.85 27.54 0.07
C ALA A 358 26.22 26.90 0.26
N VAL A 359 27.03 27.49 1.13
CA VAL A 359 28.28 26.96 1.65
C VAL A 359 28.27 27.14 3.18
N GLY A 360 28.03 26.04 3.91
CA GLY A 360 27.72 26.13 5.34
C GLY A 360 26.47 26.99 5.55
N THR A 361 26.62 28.07 6.31
CA THR A 361 25.55 29.05 6.58
C THR A 361 25.58 30.30 5.68
N ARG A 362 26.47 30.35 4.69
CA ARG A 362 26.49 31.43 3.70
C ARG A 362 25.53 31.10 2.56
N LEU A 363 24.75 32.07 2.11
CA LEU A 363 23.74 31.95 1.08
C LEU A 363 24.08 32.83 -0.14
N ALA A 364 23.90 32.34 -1.34
CA ALA A 364 23.97 33.13 -2.56
C ALA A 364 22.72 32.93 -3.42
N TYR A 365 22.27 34.00 -4.05
CA TYR A 365 21.29 34.00 -5.13
C TYR A 365 22.02 34.29 -6.43
N ALA A 366 22.01 33.35 -7.38
CA ALA A 366 22.70 33.50 -8.64
C ALA A 366 21.79 33.17 -9.83
N PRO A 367 22.02 33.75 -11.03
CA PRO A 367 21.32 33.35 -12.23
C PRO A 367 21.40 31.83 -12.41
N TRP A 368 20.30 31.18 -12.76
CA TRP A 368 20.26 29.73 -12.83
C TRP A 368 21.27 29.14 -13.84
N SER A 369 21.46 29.82 -14.97
CA SER A 369 22.49 29.47 -15.96
C SER A 369 23.90 29.41 -15.35
N VAL A 370 24.23 30.37 -14.47
CA VAL A 370 25.55 30.42 -13.80
C VAL A 370 25.68 29.29 -12.76
N VAL A 371 24.61 28.92 -12.07
CA VAL A 371 24.61 27.78 -11.14
C VAL A 371 24.82 26.47 -11.90
N ARG A 372 24.15 26.30 -13.04
CA ARG A 372 24.31 25.11 -13.91
C ARG A 372 25.73 25.02 -14.50
N GLU A 373 26.30 26.17 -14.89
CA GLU A 373 27.68 26.22 -15.39
C GLU A 373 28.70 25.78 -14.30
N LEU A 374 28.50 26.23 -13.06
CA LEU A 374 29.30 25.76 -11.93
C LEU A 374 29.10 24.24 -11.69
N LEU A 375 27.89 23.75 -11.76
CA LEU A 375 27.59 22.34 -11.59
C LEU A 375 28.27 21.50 -12.69
N ALA A 376 28.23 21.94 -13.94
CA ALA A 376 28.90 21.25 -15.05
C ALA A 376 30.42 21.09 -14.85
N GLN A 377 31.06 22.08 -14.20
CA GLN A 377 32.48 22.03 -13.92
C GLN A 377 32.86 21.15 -12.73
N ASP A 378 32.04 21.12 -11.69
CA ASP A 378 32.34 20.41 -10.46
C ASP A 378 31.09 19.85 -9.76
N PRO A 379 30.44 18.86 -10.37
CA PRO A 379 29.26 18.24 -9.78
C PRO A 379 29.57 17.42 -8.52
N SER A 380 30.78 16.88 -8.39
CA SER A 380 31.19 15.97 -7.31
C SER A 380 31.14 16.62 -5.90
N ARG A 381 31.21 17.95 -5.82
CA ARG A 381 31.06 18.70 -4.55
C ARG A 381 29.66 19.22 -4.29
N ALA A 382 28.76 19.10 -5.26
CA ALA A 382 27.41 19.60 -5.17
C ALA A 382 26.52 18.69 -4.33
N THR A 383 25.71 19.30 -3.46
CA THR A 383 24.63 18.62 -2.74
C THR A 383 23.30 19.25 -3.17
N GLY A 384 22.33 18.43 -3.53
CA GLY A 384 20.99 18.90 -3.89
C GLY A 384 19.89 17.95 -3.44
N HIS A 385 18.70 18.22 -3.91
CA HIS A 385 17.53 17.39 -3.71
C HIS A 385 16.83 17.25 -5.05
N ASP A 386 16.62 16.01 -5.52
CA ASP A 386 16.12 15.70 -6.86
C ASP A 386 16.91 16.44 -7.95
N VAL A 387 18.21 16.15 -8.01
CA VAL A 387 19.11 16.91 -8.88
C VAL A 387 19.11 16.46 -10.34
N LYS A 388 18.50 15.31 -10.69
CA LYS A 388 18.49 14.82 -12.07
C LYS A 388 17.94 15.84 -13.08
N PRO A 389 16.84 16.57 -12.81
CA PRO A 389 16.35 17.61 -13.73
C PRO A 389 17.37 18.73 -14.01
N VAL A 390 18.32 18.95 -13.10
CA VAL A 390 19.36 19.98 -13.26
C VAL A 390 20.44 19.54 -14.23
N PHE A 391 20.63 18.23 -14.42
CA PHE A 391 21.65 17.64 -15.30
C PHE A 391 21.27 17.66 -16.79
N HIS A 392 19.99 17.88 -17.14
CA HIS A 392 19.57 17.99 -18.54
C HIS A 392 20.38 19.04 -19.30
N GLY A 393 20.90 18.68 -20.47
CA GLY A 393 21.71 19.56 -21.30
C GLY A 393 23.09 19.89 -20.73
N LEU A 394 23.54 19.25 -19.65
CA LEU A 394 24.93 19.40 -19.16
C LEU A 394 25.83 18.35 -19.82
N ASP A 395 26.98 18.80 -20.32
CA ASP A 395 28.02 17.90 -20.85
C ASP A 395 28.91 17.37 -19.71
N THR A 396 28.31 16.53 -18.84
CA THR A 396 29.03 15.90 -17.72
C THR A 396 28.46 14.54 -17.38
N TRP A 397 29.37 13.59 -17.14
CA TRP A 397 29.05 12.22 -16.68
C TRP A 397 29.41 12.01 -15.20
N THR A 398 29.89 13.06 -14.55
CA THR A 398 30.26 12.99 -13.14
C THR A 398 29.02 13.07 -12.27
N ALA A 399 28.87 12.11 -11.37
CA ALA A 399 27.78 12.08 -10.41
C ALA A 399 27.77 13.33 -9.50
N PRO A 400 26.59 13.78 -9.05
CA PRO A 400 26.51 14.80 -8.01
C PRO A 400 27.16 14.29 -6.72
N GLY A 401 27.74 15.16 -5.94
CA GLY A 401 28.33 14.80 -4.66
C GLY A 401 27.32 14.19 -3.69
N PHE A 402 26.08 14.69 -3.70
CA PHE A 402 24.99 14.08 -2.93
C PHE A 402 23.61 14.52 -3.42
N ASP A 403 22.69 13.58 -3.59
CA ASP A 403 21.26 13.82 -3.79
C ASP A 403 20.48 13.29 -2.59
N THR A 404 19.83 14.19 -1.85
CA THR A 404 19.12 13.84 -0.63
C THR A 404 17.82 13.03 -0.88
N MET A 405 17.20 13.16 -2.06
CA MET A 405 16.06 12.34 -2.46
C MET A 405 16.47 10.88 -2.68
N LEU A 406 17.54 10.66 -3.45
CA LEU A 406 18.08 9.32 -3.70
C LEU A 406 18.62 8.66 -2.43
N ALA A 407 19.30 9.42 -1.57
CA ALA A 407 19.76 8.91 -0.29
C ALA A 407 18.57 8.45 0.61
N ALA A 408 17.50 9.25 0.63
CA ALA A 408 16.28 8.86 1.36
C ALA A 408 15.60 7.62 0.76
N TYR A 409 15.62 7.49 -0.56
CA TYR A 409 15.10 6.31 -1.25
C TYR A 409 15.91 5.05 -0.91
N VAL A 410 17.22 5.10 -0.98
CA VAL A 410 18.09 3.96 -0.62
C VAL A 410 17.87 3.55 0.82
N LEU A 411 17.77 4.51 1.75
CA LEU A 411 17.49 4.25 3.17
C LEU A 411 16.09 3.72 3.42
N GLN A 412 15.09 4.05 2.57
CA GLN A 412 13.69 3.70 2.82
C GLN A 412 12.88 3.70 1.52
N SER A 413 13.13 2.69 0.66
CA SER A 413 12.52 2.57 -0.68
C SER A 413 11.00 2.41 -0.69
N GLY A 414 10.38 2.08 0.44
CA GLY A 414 8.93 1.93 0.59
C GLY A 414 8.18 3.21 0.94
N ARG A 415 8.83 4.37 1.00
CA ARG A 415 8.13 5.65 1.24
C ARG A 415 7.28 6.03 0.04
N THR A 416 6.13 6.64 0.32
CA THR A 416 5.23 7.19 -0.70
C THR A 416 5.60 8.60 -1.15
N ASN A 417 6.46 9.28 -0.38
CA ASN A 417 6.84 10.66 -0.61
C ASN A 417 8.28 10.93 -0.15
N TYR A 418 9.06 11.62 -0.99
CA TYR A 418 10.44 12.03 -0.72
C TYR A 418 10.63 13.55 -0.77
N GLU A 419 9.57 14.34 -0.59
CA GLU A 419 9.63 15.80 -0.58
C GLU A 419 10.62 16.34 0.44
N LEU A 420 11.37 17.38 0.06
CA LEU A 420 12.45 17.93 0.89
C LEU A 420 11.97 18.33 2.29
N ASP A 421 10.82 19.00 2.40
CA ASP A 421 10.28 19.44 3.71
C ASP A 421 9.98 18.25 4.64
N ASP A 422 9.51 17.13 4.10
CA ASP A 422 9.26 15.90 4.85
C ASP A 422 10.58 15.21 5.26
N LEU A 423 11.61 15.30 4.41
CA LEU A 423 12.93 14.79 4.75
C LEU A 423 13.61 15.67 5.82
N LEU A 424 13.55 17.00 5.69
CA LEU A 424 14.05 17.91 6.72
C LEU A 424 13.37 17.66 8.07
N ALA A 425 12.05 17.57 8.07
CA ALA A 425 11.30 17.26 9.27
C ALA A 425 11.65 15.87 9.84
N GLY A 426 11.84 14.86 9.00
CA GLY A 426 12.13 13.49 9.40
C GLY A 426 13.56 13.27 9.91
N TYR A 427 14.56 13.82 9.23
CA TYR A 427 15.97 13.58 9.51
C TYR A 427 16.63 14.66 10.39
N LEU A 428 16.08 15.88 10.40
CA LEU A 428 16.64 17.02 11.16
C LEU A 428 15.71 17.50 12.27
N ASP A 429 15.07 16.58 12.97
CA ASP A 429 14.32 16.87 14.19
C ASP A 429 13.22 17.95 14.08
N GLY A 430 12.33 17.85 13.06
CA GLY A 430 11.18 18.71 12.85
C GLY A 430 11.49 20.05 12.19
N VAL A 431 12.71 20.22 11.69
CA VAL A 431 13.10 21.43 10.97
C VAL A 431 12.13 21.70 9.82
N ARG A 432 11.55 22.89 9.85
CA ARG A 432 10.75 23.46 8.76
C ARG A 432 11.22 24.91 8.56
N PRO A 433 12.08 25.17 7.57
CA PRO A 433 12.57 26.51 7.31
C PRO A 433 11.42 27.49 7.11
N PRO A 434 11.32 28.60 7.86
CA PRO A 434 10.24 29.57 7.70
C PRO A 434 10.34 30.29 6.34
N ASN A 435 11.55 30.48 5.84
CA ASN A 435 11.79 30.95 4.48
C ASN A 435 12.17 29.76 3.58
N PRO A 436 11.38 29.48 2.54
CA PRO A 436 11.67 28.40 1.61
C PRO A 436 13.02 28.53 0.89
N ASP A 437 13.55 29.73 0.68
CA ASP A 437 14.85 29.94 0.05
C ASP A 437 16.00 29.52 0.97
N HIS A 438 15.77 29.47 2.29
CA HIS A 438 16.73 28.98 3.27
C HIS A 438 16.82 27.44 3.33
N ARG A 439 15.98 26.70 2.61
CA ARG A 439 16.04 25.22 2.55
C ARG A 439 17.41 24.73 2.11
N VAL A 440 18.08 25.45 1.20
CA VAL A 440 19.42 25.10 0.71
C VAL A 440 20.46 25.05 1.83
N LEU A 441 20.31 25.82 2.91
CA LEU A 441 21.20 25.82 4.08
C LEU A 441 21.16 24.51 4.86
N TYR A 442 20.04 23.77 4.74
CA TYR A 442 19.83 22.51 5.46
C TYR A 442 20.25 21.27 4.66
N LEU A 443 20.63 21.42 3.39
CA LEU A 443 21.03 20.27 2.57
C LEU A 443 22.33 19.62 3.07
N HIS A 444 23.31 20.40 3.57
CA HIS A 444 24.51 19.83 4.16
C HIS A 444 24.24 19.10 5.49
N PRO A 445 23.56 19.68 6.47
CA PRO A 445 23.15 18.96 7.67
C PRO A 445 22.34 17.69 7.37
N LEU A 446 21.44 17.74 6.37
CA LEU A 446 20.67 16.59 5.92
C LEU A 446 21.57 15.50 5.32
N ARG A 447 22.51 15.89 4.45
CA ARG A 447 23.52 15.00 3.87
C ARG A 447 24.33 14.29 4.95
N GLU A 448 24.82 15.01 5.96
CA GLU A 448 25.63 14.43 7.05
C GLU A 448 24.86 13.33 7.78
N VAL A 449 23.60 13.59 8.14
CA VAL A 449 22.74 12.61 8.84
C VAL A 449 22.45 11.42 7.94
N MET A 450 22.12 11.65 6.65
CA MET A 450 21.81 10.57 5.72
C MET A 450 23.05 9.74 5.36
N ALA A 451 24.21 10.37 5.16
CA ALA A 451 25.45 9.66 4.89
C ALA A 451 25.87 8.75 6.05
N ALA A 452 25.77 9.23 7.30
CA ALA A 452 26.04 8.43 8.47
C ALA A 452 25.07 7.22 8.58
N ARG A 453 23.80 7.39 8.19
CA ARG A 453 22.84 6.29 8.16
C ARG A 453 23.12 5.29 7.04
N LEU A 454 23.45 5.76 5.84
CA LEU A 454 23.84 4.88 4.72
C LEU A 454 25.02 3.99 5.11
N GLU A 455 25.99 4.55 5.86
CA GLU A 455 27.13 3.79 6.37
C GLU A 455 26.71 2.76 7.42
N ALA A 456 25.92 3.18 8.42
CA ALA A 456 25.45 2.31 9.50
C ALA A 456 24.58 1.14 8.95
N GLU A 457 23.74 1.39 7.94
CA GLU A 457 22.88 0.41 7.29
C GLU A 457 23.57 -0.34 6.13
N LYS A 458 24.90 -0.10 5.89
CA LYS A 458 25.72 -0.72 4.83
C LYS A 458 25.16 -0.50 3.42
N GLN A 459 24.52 0.64 3.20
CA GLN A 459 23.90 1.02 1.93
C GLN A 459 24.75 2.04 1.12
N THR A 460 25.91 2.45 1.64
CA THR A 460 26.75 3.45 0.99
C THR A 460 27.15 3.04 -0.43
N ALA A 461 27.50 1.77 -0.66
CA ALA A 461 27.87 1.28 -1.98
C ALA A 461 26.69 1.33 -2.97
N VAL A 462 25.47 1.00 -2.54
CA VAL A 462 24.28 1.12 -3.38
C VAL A 462 24.07 2.57 -3.83
N TYR A 463 24.23 3.50 -2.90
CA TYR A 463 24.09 4.93 -3.21
C TYR A 463 25.23 5.44 -4.12
N GLN A 464 26.50 5.18 -3.74
CA GLN A 464 27.68 5.77 -4.42
C GLN A 464 28.02 5.09 -5.75
N ASP A 465 27.84 3.78 -5.85
CA ASP A 465 28.26 3.00 -7.00
C ASP A 465 27.15 2.75 -8.02
N ILE A 466 25.87 2.94 -7.62
CA ILE A 466 24.71 2.68 -8.47
C ILE A 466 23.84 3.93 -8.63
N GLU A 467 23.16 4.38 -7.56
CA GLU A 467 22.11 5.40 -7.69
C GLU A 467 22.65 6.78 -8.05
N GLY A 468 23.74 7.21 -7.41
CA GLY A 468 24.37 8.50 -7.73
C GLY A 468 24.89 8.58 -9.16
N PRO A 469 25.70 7.61 -9.64
CA PRO A 469 26.20 7.58 -11.02
C PRO A 469 25.11 7.49 -12.10
N LEU A 470 23.93 6.96 -11.77
CA LEU A 470 22.81 6.91 -12.72
C LEU A 470 22.20 8.30 -13.00
N VAL A 471 22.35 9.29 -12.13
CA VAL A 471 21.78 10.62 -12.31
C VAL A 471 22.15 11.26 -13.66
N PRO A 472 23.43 11.50 -13.98
CA PRO A 472 23.80 12.08 -15.26
C PRO A 472 23.48 11.15 -16.44
N ILE A 473 23.57 9.82 -16.26
CA ILE A 473 23.28 8.84 -17.31
C ILE A 473 21.79 8.89 -17.70
N LEU A 474 20.90 8.92 -16.71
CA LEU A 474 19.46 8.98 -16.98
C LEU A 474 19.03 10.32 -17.56
N ALA A 475 19.64 11.44 -17.11
CA ALA A 475 19.41 12.75 -17.71
C ALA A 475 19.81 12.77 -19.18
N ASP A 476 20.99 12.26 -19.52
CA ASP A 476 21.47 12.15 -20.91
C ASP A 476 20.56 11.22 -21.76
N MET A 477 20.13 10.09 -21.22
CA MET A 477 19.17 9.20 -21.89
C MET A 477 17.82 9.88 -22.17
N GLU A 478 17.35 10.70 -21.24
CA GLU A 478 16.13 11.50 -21.40
C GLU A 478 16.31 12.59 -22.46
N ASP A 479 17.47 13.25 -22.49
CA ASP A 479 17.83 14.27 -23.50
C ASP A 479 17.97 13.66 -24.91
N TRP A 480 18.59 12.49 -25.01
CA TRP A 480 18.70 11.80 -26.29
C TRP A 480 17.35 11.30 -26.82
N GLY A 481 16.48 10.80 -25.98
CA GLY A 481 15.22 10.20 -26.38
C GLY A 481 15.36 9.07 -27.41
N ILE A 482 14.26 8.64 -28.00
CA ILE A 482 14.22 7.60 -29.04
C ILE A 482 13.40 8.06 -30.24
N ARG A 483 13.96 7.89 -31.45
CA ARG A 483 13.27 8.29 -32.68
C ARG A 483 12.04 7.42 -32.94
N LEU A 484 10.95 8.08 -33.33
CA LEU A 484 9.69 7.44 -33.68
C LEU A 484 9.31 7.76 -35.13
N ASP A 485 8.69 6.79 -35.80
CA ASP A 485 7.99 7.00 -37.08
C ASP A 485 6.50 7.29 -36.82
N PRO A 486 6.09 8.57 -36.77
CA PRO A 486 4.71 8.93 -36.49
C PRO A 486 3.76 8.59 -37.63
N ASP A 487 4.23 8.56 -38.88
CA ASP A 487 3.38 8.26 -40.04
C ASP A 487 3.01 6.79 -40.05
N TYR A 488 3.96 5.91 -39.75
CA TYR A 488 3.69 4.49 -39.58
C TYR A 488 2.62 4.24 -38.51
N LEU A 489 2.70 4.92 -37.34
CA LEU A 489 1.70 4.77 -36.28
C LEU A 489 0.32 5.32 -36.67
N ARG A 490 0.26 6.42 -37.43
CA ARG A 490 -1.01 6.96 -37.93
C ARG A 490 -1.69 5.98 -38.91
N GLU A 491 -0.90 5.40 -39.81
CA GLU A 491 -1.41 4.35 -40.72
C GLU A 491 -1.87 3.12 -39.93
N TYR A 492 -1.08 2.70 -38.92
CA TYR A 492 -1.44 1.57 -38.08
C TYR A 492 -2.72 1.85 -37.25
N SER A 493 -2.87 3.05 -36.71
CA SER A 493 -4.10 3.49 -36.00
C SER A 493 -5.32 3.42 -36.91
N SER A 494 -5.17 3.81 -38.18
CA SER A 494 -6.28 3.74 -39.18
C SER A 494 -6.73 2.31 -39.37
N ARG A 495 -5.79 1.38 -39.59
CA ARG A 495 -6.07 -0.06 -39.73
C ARG A 495 -6.75 -0.66 -38.49
N LEU A 496 -6.24 -0.32 -37.31
CA LEU A 496 -6.87 -0.73 -36.04
C LEU A 496 -8.30 -0.16 -35.92
N GLY A 497 -8.51 1.08 -36.40
CA GLY A 497 -9.83 1.72 -36.41
C GLY A 497 -10.85 1.00 -37.29
N GLU A 498 -10.46 0.58 -38.47
CA GLU A 498 -11.29 -0.21 -39.40
C GLU A 498 -11.65 -1.57 -38.77
N GLU A 499 -10.69 -2.25 -38.13
CA GLU A 499 -10.92 -3.52 -37.47
C GLU A 499 -11.84 -3.39 -36.25
N VAL A 500 -11.70 -2.32 -35.47
CA VAL A 500 -12.59 -1.98 -34.32
C VAL A 500 -14.04 -1.85 -34.80
N VAL A 501 -14.29 -1.16 -35.91
CA VAL A 501 -15.64 -1.00 -36.50
C VAL A 501 -16.20 -2.35 -36.89
N GLU A 502 -15.41 -3.21 -37.51
CA GLU A 502 -15.84 -4.54 -37.94
C GLU A 502 -16.14 -5.46 -36.74
N ILE A 503 -15.33 -5.40 -35.67
CA ILE A 503 -15.59 -6.13 -34.43
C ILE A 503 -16.89 -5.64 -33.77
N GLN A 504 -17.12 -4.33 -33.72
CA GLN A 504 -18.37 -3.78 -33.19
C GLN A 504 -19.59 -4.32 -33.97
N ARG A 505 -19.53 -4.33 -35.29
CA ARG A 505 -20.60 -4.87 -36.13
C ARG A 505 -20.87 -6.34 -35.82
N ARG A 506 -19.82 -7.19 -35.76
CA ARG A 506 -19.96 -8.61 -35.40
C ARG A 506 -20.54 -8.83 -34.01
N ALA A 507 -20.06 -8.07 -33.02
CA ALA A 507 -20.55 -8.16 -31.65
C ALA A 507 -22.05 -7.78 -31.57
N TRP A 508 -22.49 -6.73 -32.27
CA TRP A 508 -23.88 -6.34 -32.34
C TRP A 508 -24.77 -7.37 -33.08
N GLU A 509 -24.26 -7.98 -34.15
CA GLU A 509 -24.95 -9.07 -34.83
C GLU A 509 -25.18 -10.28 -33.91
N ILE A 510 -24.17 -10.65 -33.11
CA ILE A 510 -24.28 -11.74 -32.12
C ILE A 510 -25.25 -11.37 -31.00
N ALA A 511 -25.18 -10.14 -30.49
CA ALA A 511 -26.06 -9.66 -29.44
C ALA A 511 -27.50 -9.42 -29.89
N GLY A 512 -27.74 -9.19 -31.21
CA GLY A 512 -29.01 -8.79 -31.76
C GLY A 512 -29.37 -7.32 -31.53
N GLU A 513 -28.46 -6.51 -31.02
CA GLU A 513 -28.65 -5.08 -30.77
C GLU A 513 -27.32 -4.33 -30.71
N GLU A 514 -27.39 -3.01 -30.90
CA GLU A 514 -26.23 -2.12 -30.74
C GLU A 514 -26.02 -1.76 -29.29
N PHE A 515 -24.77 -1.84 -28.83
CA PHE A 515 -24.34 -1.41 -27.48
C PHE A 515 -22.90 -0.93 -27.50
N ASN A 516 -22.48 -0.21 -26.45
CA ASN A 516 -21.11 0.30 -26.34
C ASN A 516 -20.18 -0.76 -25.75
N LEU A 517 -19.33 -1.36 -26.61
CA LEU A 517 -18.29 -2.34 -26.21
C LEU A 517 -17.20 -1.73 -25.29
N GLY A 518 -17.11 -0.40 -25.19
CA GLY A 518 -16.24 0.29 -24.25
C GLY A 518 -16.86 0.47 -22.85
N SER A 519 -18.16 0.16 -22.66
CA SER A 519 -18.86 0.34 -21.40
C SER A 519 -18.99 -0.97 -20.62
N PRO A 520 -18.25 -1.16 -19.50
CA PRO A 520 -18.39 -2.37 -18.67
C PRO A 520 -19.83 -2.63 -18.20
N LYS A 521 -20.61 -1.57 -17.97
CA LYS A 521 -22.00 -1.66 -17.55
C LYS A 521 -22.87 -2.26 -18.65
N GLN A 522 -22.81 -1.70 -19.87
CA GLN A 522 -23.60 -2.20 -21.00
C GLN A 522 -23.19 -3.62 -21.40
N ILE A 523 -21.89 -3.92 -21.38
CA ILE A 523 -21.40 -5.30 -21.59
C ILE A 523 -22.05 -6.25 -20.58
N GLY A 524 -22.06 -5.90 -19.29
CA GLY A 524 -22.66 -6.73 -18.26
C GLY A 524 -24.15 -6.93 -18.43
N GLU A 525 -24.90 -5.87 -18.77
CA GLU A 525 -26.33 -5.93 -19.06
C GLU A 525 -26.62 -6.84 -20.29
N VAL A 526 -25.86 -6.70 -21.38
CA VAL A 526 -26.02 -7.52 -22.57
C VAL A 526 -25.69 -8.97 -22.30
N LEU A 527 -24.52 -9.27 -21.73
CA LEU A 527 -24.08 -10.65 -21.55
C LEU A 527 -24.92 -11.41 -20.51
N PHE A 528 -25.19 -10.79 -19.36
CA PHE A 528 -25.73 -11.51 -18.20
C PHE A 528 -27.23 -11.30 -17.96
N GLU A 529 -27.82 -10.18 -18.42
CA GLU A 529 -29.26 -9.93 -18.25
C GLU A 529 -30.05 -10.29 -19.50
N ARG A 530 -29.58 -9.89 -20.70
CA ARG A 530 -30.30 -10.09 -21.97
C ARG A 530 -29.99 -11.44 -22.61
N MET A 531 -28.71 -11.75 -22.80
CA MET A 531 -28.27 -13.04 -23.33
C MET A 531 -28.26 -14.16 -22.28
N GLN A 532 -28.34 -13.85 -20.99
CA GLN A 532 -28.37 -14.80 -19.86
C GLN A 532 -27.21 -15.80 -19.88
N LEU A 533 -26.00 -15.34 -20.25
CA LEU A 533 -24.84 -16.19 -20.28
C LEU A 533 -24.42 -16.61 -18.85
N PRO A 534 -23.86 -17.82 -18.69
CA PRO A 534 -23.45 -18.33 -17.39
C PRO A 534 -22.23 -17.57 -16.83
N GLY A 535 -21.93 -17.73 -15.53
CA GLY A 535 -20.70 -17.20 -14.91
C GLY A 535 -20.72 -15.73 -14.53
N GLY A 536 -21.83 -15.02 -14.68
CA GLY A 536 -21.97 -13.63 -14.26
C GLY A 536 -21.78 -13.46 -12.75
N LYS A 537 -20.85 -12.59 -12.36
CA LYS A 537 -20.60 -12.22 -10.95
C LYS A 537 -21.14 -10.81 -10.69
N PRO A 538 -22.19 -10.64 -9.88
CA PRO A 538 -22.70 -9.30 -9.56
C PRO A 538 -21.68 -8.51 -8.74
N THR A 539 -21.59 -7.21 -9.01
CA THR A 539 -20.76 -6.25 -8.27
C THR A 539 -21.64 -5.14 -7.70
N LYS A 540 -21.08 -4.24 -6.89
CA LYS A 540 -21.84 -3.09 -6.36
C LYS A 540 -22.40 -2.15 -7.45
N THR A 541 -21.82 -2.14 -8.64
CA THR A 541 -22.14 -1.22 -9.73
C THR A 541 -22.64 -1.91 -10.99
N GLY A 542 -22.95 -3.21 -10.94
CA GLY A 542 -23.43 -4.01 -12.07
C GLY A 542 -22.77 -5.39 -12.11
N TRP A 543 -22.27 -5.82 -13.26
CA TRP A 543 -21.67 -7.14 -13.48
C TRP A 543 -20.14 -7.05 -13.63
N ALA A 544 -19.43 -8.06 -13.16
CA ALA A 544 -18.00 -8.18 -13.41
C ALA A 544 -17.77 -8.52 -14.90
N THR A 545 -17.05 -7.67 -15.60
CA THR A 545 -16.65 -7.86 -17.00
C THR A 545 -15.14 -7.79 -17.18
N GLY A 546 -14.38 -8.19 -16.14
CA GLY A 546 -12.92 -8.26 -16.20
C GLY A 546 -12.42 -9.26 -17.24
N VAL A 547 -11.13 -9.18 -17.57
CA VAL A 547 -10.49 -10.06 -18.58
C VAL A 547 -10.68 -11.54 -18.23
N GLU A 548 -10.57 -11.93 -16.96
CA GLU A 548 -10.76 -13.31 -16.50
C GLU A 548 -12.17 -13.83 -16.84
N VAL A 549 -13.20 -13.07 -16.45
CA VAL A 549 -14.60 -13.46 -16.69
C VAL A 549 -14.89 -13.59 -18.17
N LEU A 550 -14.39 -12.64 -18.97
CA LEU A 550 -14.59 -12.67 -20.43
C LEU A 550 -13.77 -13.77 -21.11
N ALA A 551 -12.58 -14.10 -20.61
CA ALA A 551 -11.77 -15.18 -21.17
C ALA A 551 -12.41 -16.55 -20.93
N ASP A 552 -12.98 -16.78 -19.74
CA ASP A 552 -13.75 -17.99 -19.45
C ASP A 552 -14.97 -18.12 -20.38
N LEU A 553 -15.70 -17.02 -20.57
CA LEU A 553 -16.85 -16.99 -21.47
C LEU A 553 -16.48 -17.18 -22.94
N ALA A 554 -15.32 -16.69 -23.36
CA ALA A 554 -14.88 -16.75 -24.75
C ALA A 554 -14.63 -18.19 -25.27
N ILE A 555 -14.50 -19.16 -24.35
CA ILE A 555 -14.35 -20.58 -24.70
C ILE A 555 -15.60 -21.10 -25.42
N GLU A 556 -16.79 -20.67 -25.00
CA GLU A 556 -18.06 -21.18 -25.52
C GLU A 556 -18.89 -20.09 -26.20
N HIS A 557 -18.61 -18.81 -25.95
CA HIS A 557 -19.42 -17.68 -26.39
C HIS A 557 -18.63 -16.69 -27.26
N PRO A 558 -18.78 -16.68 -28.57
CA PRO A 558 -18.02 -15.81 -29.51
C PRO A 558 -18.09 -14.33 -29.17
N ILE A 559 -19.20 -13.82 -28.64
CA ILE A 559 -19.34 -12.41 -28.26
C ILE A 559 -18.29 -11.97 -27.23
N ALA A 560 -17.92 -12.84 -26.30
CA ALA A 560 -16.90 -12.53 -25.29
C ALA A 560 -15.50 -12.40 -25.92
N ALA A 561 -15.20 -13.23 -26.92
CA ALA A 561 -13.97 -13.12 -27.70
C ALA A 561 -13.90 -11.80 -28.50
N GLU A 562 -15.02 -11.39 -29.15
CA GLU A 562 -15.09 -10.10 -29.84
C GLU A 562 -14.90 -8.92 -28.88
N ILE A 563 -15.48 -8.97 -27.67
CA ILE A 563 -15.30 -7.92 -26.65
C ILE A 563 -13.84 -7.85 -26.17
N LEU A 564 -13.18 -8.98 -25.94
CA LEU A 564 -11.76 -9.02 -25.57
C LEU A 564 -10.89 -8.43 -26.68
N HIS A 565 -11.12 -8.82 -27.93
CA HIS A 565 -10.40 -8.30 -29.10
C HIS A 565 -10.63 -6.80 -29.28
N TYR A 566 -11.87 -6.33 -29.16
CA TYR A 566 -12.20 -4.91 -29.15
C TYR A 566 -11.39 -4.14 -28.11
N ARG A 567 -11.30 -4.65 -26.88
CA ARG A 567 -10.53 -4.02 -25.79
C ARG A 567 -9.03 -3.99 -26.08
N GLU A 568 -8.48 -5.07 -26.66
CA GLU A 568 -7.08 -5.10 -27.08
C GLU A 568 -6.79 -4.02 -28.12
N LEU A 569 -7.56 -3.98 -29.20
CA LEU A 569 -7.36 -3.02 -30.28
C LEU A 569 -7.54 -1.57 -29.82
N THR A 570 -8.60 -1.28 -29.07
CA THR A 570 -8.85 0.08 -28.57
C THR A 570 -7.79 0.54 -27.59
N LYS A 571 -7.25 -0.35 -26.75
CA LYS A 571 -6.13 -0.07 -25.87
C LYS A 571 -4.84 0.20 -26.65
N LEU A 572 -4.51 -0.63 -27.63
CA LEU A 572 -3.33 -0.45 -28.49
C LEU A 572 -3.40 0.87 -29.24
N ARG A 573 -4.56 1.15 -29.82
CA ARG A 573 -4.82 2.38 -30.57
C ARG A 573 -4.71 3.60 -29.68
N GLY A 574 -5.49 3.66 -28.58
CA GLY A 574 -5.57 4.83 -27.72
C GLY A 574 -4.29 5.11 -26.94
N THR A 575 -3.65 4.06 -26.41
CA THR A 575 -2.47 4.22 -25.55
C THR A 575 -1.19 4.47 -26.34
N TYR A 576 -1.06 3.88 -27.54
CA TYR A 576 0.18 3.93 -28.30
C TYR A 576 0.03 4.58 -29.67
N ALA A 577 -0.83 4.03 -30.56
CA ALA A 577 -0.86 4.45 -31.96
C ALA A 577 -1.36 5.89 -32.15
N ASP A 578 -2.32 6.35 -31.34
CA ASP A 578 -2.83 7.73 -31.34
C ASP A 578 -2.06 8.67 -30.42
N ALA A 579 -1.55 8.16 -29.28
CA ALA A 579 -0.91 8.98 -28.27
C ALA A 579 0.56 9.29 -28.57
N LEU A 580 1.38 8.29 -28.94
CA LEU A 580 2.81 8.48 -29.13
C LEU A 580 3.15 9.51 -30.23
N PRO A 581 2.48 9.54 -31.40
CA PRO A 581 2.74 10.55 -32.42
C PRO A 581 2.55 12.01 -31.99
N ARG A 582 1.74 12.24 -30.93
CA ARG A 582 1.47 13.58 -30.40
C ARG A 582 2.55 14.05 -29.40
N LEU A 583 3.34 13.10 -28.91
CA LEU A 583 4.40 13.35 -27.93
C LEU A 583 5.78 13.45 -28.56
N VAL A 584 5.87 13.27 -29.88
CA VAL A 584 7.12 13.44 -30.63
C VAL A 584 7.52 14.90 -30.61
N ALA A 585 8.74 15.18 -30.14
CA ALA A 585 9.30 16.52 -30.11
C ALA A 585 9.82 16.96 -31.50
N ASP A 586 10.28 18.21 -31.60
CA ASP A 586 10.75 18.80 -32.87
C ASP A 586 11.95 18.05 -33.48
N ASP A 587 12.74 17.38 -32.66
CA ASP A 587 13.86 16.52 -33.07
C ASP A 587 13.43 15.13 -33.57
N GLN A 588 12.11 14.88 -33.70
CA GLN A 588 11.49 13.63 -34.12
C GLN A 588 11.69 12.46 -33.10
N ARG A 589 11.89 12.77 -31.83
CA ARG A 589 12.10 11.78 -30.79
C ARG A 589 11.03 11.85 -29.69
N LEU A 590 10.89 10.76 -28.99
CA LEU A 590 10.15 10.68 -27.74
C LEU A 590 11.13 10.80 -26.59
N HIS A 591 10.87 11.71 -25.68
CA HIS A 591 11.62 11.88 -24.45
C HIS A 591 10.77 11.41 -23.29
N THR A 592 11.16 10.29 -22.70
CA THR A 592 10.50 9.76 -21.47
C THR A 592 11.24 10.28 -20.25
N LYS A 593 10.64 10.16 -19.09
CA LYS A 593 11.30 10.36 -17.80
C LYS A 593 11.55 9.03 -17.10
N PHE A 594 12.78 8.82 -16.63
CA PHE A 594 13.15 7.65 -15.84
C PHE A 594 13.21 8.00 -14.35
N ASN A 595 12.39 7.34 -13.52
CA ASN A 595 12.36 7.60 -12.10
C ASN A 595 13.06 6.48 -11.33
N GLN A 596 13.98 6.87 -10.44
CA GLN A 596 14.72 5.96 -9.56
C GLN A 596 13.94 5.64 -8.28
N THR A 597 13.01 6.50 -7.85
CA THR A 597 12.41 6.46 -6.50
C THR A 597 10.97 5.93 -6.43
N VAL A 598 10.42 5.43 -7.55
CA VAL A 598 9.01 4.97 -7.61
C VAL A 598 8.87 3.50 -7.21
N ALA A 599 9.76 2.64 -7.70
CA ALA A 599 9.68 1.21 -7.40
C ALA A 599 10.49 0.87 -6.15
N ALA A 600 9.87 0.30 -5.13
CA ALA A 600 10.56 -0.12 -3.90
C ALA A 600 11.66 -1.19 -4.11
N THR A 601 11.68 -1.82 -5.27
CA THR A 601 12.59 -2.92 -5.63
C THR A 601 13.92 -2.47 -6.25
N GLY A 602 14.18 -1.18 -6.43
CA GLY A 602 15.36 -0.68 -7.14
C GLY A 602 15.22 -0.65 -8.67
N ARG A 603 14.04 -1.03 -9.22
CA ARG A 603 13.80 -0.91 -10.66
C ARG A 603 13.49 0.52 -11.04
N LEU A 604 13.97 0.96 -12.21
CA LEU A 604 13.53 2.21 -12.82
C LEU A 604 12.07 2.11 -13.24
N SER A 605 11.34 3.20 -13.16
CA SER A 605 10.06 3.36 -13.83
C SER A 605 10.17 4.42 -14.93
N SER A 606 9.30 4.34 -15.94
CA SER A 606 9.24 5.28 -17.05
C SER A 606 7.85 5.93 -17.10
N ASN A 607 7.79 7.24 -17.29
CA ASN A 607 6.54 7.97 -17.48
C ASN A 607 6.73 9.13 -18.48
N GLU A 608 5.61 9.66 -18.96
CA GLU A 608 5.55 10.82 -19.86
C GLU A 608 6.37 10.72 -21.17
N PRO A 609 6.18 9.64 -21.99
CA PRO A 609 5.29 8.49 -21.86
C PRO A 609 5.92 7.29 -21.18
N ASN A 610 5.11 6.34 -20.68
CA ASN A 610 5.63 5.07 -20.18
C ASN A 610 6.05 4.15 -21.34
N LEU A 611 7.33 4.06 -21.62
CA LEU A 611 7.90 3.22 -22.66
C LEU A 611 8.19 1.78 -22.22
N GLN A 612 8.13 1.47 -20.92
CA GLN A 612 8.35 0.12 -20.40
C GLN A 612 7.16 -0.82 -20.65
N ASN A 613 5.97 -0.26 -20.93
CA ASN A 613 4.74 -1.03 -21.12
C ASN A 613 4.40 -1.28 -22.60
N ILE A 614 5.31 -1.02 -23.52
CA ILE A 614 5.10 -1.29 -24.96
C ILE A 614 4.92 -2.79 -25.15
N PRO A 615 3.77 -3.26 -25.71
CA PRO A 615 3.46 -4.67 -25.79
C PRO A 615 4.42 -5.42 -26.73
N ILE A 616 4.76 -6.66 -26.37
CA ILE A 616 5.64 -7.53 -27.15
C ILE A 616 5.05 -8.93 -27.37
N ARG A 617 4.05 -9.34 -26.59
CA ARG A 617 3.56 -10.71 -26.58
C ARG A 617 2.68 -11.03 -27.79
N THR A 618 1.79 -10.10 -28.18
CA THR A 618 0.89 -10.28 -29.31
C THR A 618 1.51 -9.74 -30.61
N GLU A 619 1.07 -10.27 -31.76
CA GLU A 619 1.52 -9.76 -33.05
C GLU A 619 1.12 -8.29 -33.25
N LEU A 620 -0.09 -7.94 -32.86
CA LEU A 620 -0.58 -6.55 -32.89
C LEU A 620 0.30 -5.63 -32.03
N GLY A 621 0.68 -6.07 -30.84
CA GLY A 621 1.59 -5.31 -29.99
C GLY A 621 2.98 -5.12 -30.59
N ARG A 622 3.50 -6.16 -31.26
CA ARG A 622 4.81 -6.07 -31.95
C ARG A 622 4.82 -5.04 -33.09
N GLN A 623 3.69 -4.77 -33.73
CA GLN A 623 3.59 -3.72 -34.74
C GLN A 623 3.88 -2.33 -34.14
N ILE A 624 3.49 -2.04 -32.90
CA ILE A 624 3.82 -0.78 -32.23
C ILE A 624 5.35 -0.58 -32.16
N ARG A 625 6.11 -1.66 -31.88
CA ARG A 625 7.56 -1.59 -31.75
C ARG A 625 8.28 -1.23 -33.05
N ARG A 626 7.69 -1.53 -34.22
CA ARG A 626 8.25 -1.16 -35.53
C ARG A 626 8.33 0.35 -35.76
N ALA A 627 7.53 1.11 -35.02
CA ALA A 627 7.57 2.56 -35.09
C ALA A 627 8.82 3.16 -34.42
N PHE A 628 9.49 2.42 -33.53
CA PHE A 628 10.73 2.85 -32.91
C PHE A 628 11.88 2.51 -33.86
N ILE A 629 12.49 3.54 -34.41
CA ILE A 629 13.51 3.44 -35.44
C ILE A 629 14.82 4.07 -34.98
N PRO A 630 15.97 3.63 -35.51
CA PRO A 630 17.23 4.31 -35.24
C PRO A 630 17.27 5.68 -35.94
N ALA A 631 18.08 6.60 -35.44
CA ALA A 631 18.44 7.80 -36.17
C ALA A 631 19.31 7.46 -37.39
N ASP A 632 19.43 8.39 -38.35
CA ASP A 632 20.24 8.19 -39.57
C ASP A 632 21.68 7.91 -39.20
N GLY A 633 22.23 6.81 -39.71
CA GLY A 633 23.60 6.35 -39.44
C GLY A 633 23.77 5.55 -38.14
N PHE A 634 22.66 5.25 -37.42
CA PHE A 634 22.65 4.44 -36.21
C PHE A 634 21.90 3.12 -36.41
N GLU A 635 22.11 2.19 -35.51
CA GLU A 635 21.35 0.94 -35.38
C GLU A 635 20.82 0.79 -33.96
N LEU A 636 19.65 0.15 -33.79
CA LEU A 636 19.13 -0.22 -32.49
C LEU A 636 19.78 -1.52 -32.02
N ALA A 637 20.37 -1.51 -30.84
CA ALA A 637 20.89 -2.69 -30.17
C ALA A 637 20.09 -2.95 -28.89
N SER A 638 19.76 -4.22 -28.63
CA SER A 638 19.08 -4.64 -27.40
C SER A 638 19.93 -5.65 -26.66
N PHE A 639 20.23 -5.35 -25.41
CA PHE A 639 20.98 -6.23 -24.51
C PHE A 639 20.10 -6.57 -23.31
N ASP A 640 20.02 -7.88 -23.00
CA ASP A 640 19.26 -8.37 -21.87
C ASP A 640 20.06 -9.43 -21.10
N TYR A 641 19.99 -9.39 -19.79
CA TYR A 641 20.61 -10.40 -18.94
C TYR A 641 19.86 -11.74 -19.04
N SER A 642 20.57 -12.81 -19.35
CA SER A 642 19.98 -14.15 -19.40
C SER A 642 19.64 -14.66 -18.00
N GLN A 643 18.34 -14.72 -17.68
CA GLN A 643 17.81 -15.31 -16.43
C GLN A 643 18.47 -14.73 -15.16
N ILE A 644 18.69 -13.43 -15.10
CA ILE A 644 19.47 -12.79 -14.02
C ILE A 644 18.90 -13.09 -12.62
N GLU A 645 17.59 -13.07 -12.47
CA GLU A 645 16.92 -13.31 -11.19
C GLU A 645 17.18 -14.72 -10.66
N LEU A 646 17.15 -15.72 -11.53
CA LEU A 646 17.46 -17.12 -11.15
C LEU A 646 18.96 -17.31 -10.86
N ARG A 647 19.83 -16.56 -11.55
CA ARG A 647 21.28 -16.56 -11.26
C ARG A 647 21.58 -15.95 -9.90
N ILE A 648 20.91 -14.83 -9.57
CA ILE A 648 21.01 -14.20 -8.25
C ILE A 648 20.47 -15.16 -7.17
N MET A 649 19.34 -15.80 -7.43
CA MET A 649 18.78 -16.80 -6.50
C MET A 649 19.76 -17.97 -6.27
N ALA A 650 20.37 -18.50 -7.33
CA ALA A 650 21.38 -19.57 -7.22
C ALA A 650 22.57 -19.11 -6.35
N HIS A 651 23.01 -17.86 -6.53
CA HIS A 651 24.11 -17.29 -5.76
C HIS A 651 23.76 -17.12 -4.27
N ILE A 652 22.59 -16.53 -3.98
CA ILE A 652 22.16 -16.24 -2.61
C ILE A 652 21.81 -17.53 -1.85
N SER A 653 21.06 -18.45 -2.47
CA SER A 653 20.65 -19.70 -1.83
C SER A 653 21.79 -20.71 -1.69
N GLY A 654 22.80 -20.63 -2.57
CA GLY A 654 23.83 -21.65 -2.67
C GLY A 654 23.31 -23.03 -3.09
N ASP A 655 22.10 -23.10 -3.66
CA ASP A 655 21.50 -24.37 -4.10
C ASP A 655 22.43 -25.09 -5.09
N PRO A 656 22.87 -26.34 -4.80
CA PRO A 656 23.84 -27.04 -5.62
C PRO A 656 23.33 -27.34 -7.04
N ALA A 657 22.05 -27.72 -7.18
CA ALA A 657 21.48 -28.12 -8.46
C ALA A 657 21.34 -26.91 -9.38
N LEU A 658 20.80 -25.81 -8.87
CA LEU A 658 20.62 -24.56 -9.61
C LEU A 658 21.98 -23.94 -9.99
N THR A 659 22.93 -23.94 -9.05
CA THR A 659 24.30 -23.43 -9.28
C THR A 659 25.03 -24.27 -10.33
N GLN A 660 24.92 -25.61 -10.27
CA GLN A 660 25.56 -26.50 -11.24
C GLN A 660 24.95 -26.33 -12.64
N ALA A 661 23.61 -26.24 -12.74
CA ALA A 661 22.94 -26.04 -14.02
C ALA A 661 23.44 -24.76 -14.73
N PHE A 662 23.66 -23.65 -14.00
CA PHE A 662 24.22 -22.44 -14.57
C PHE A 662 25.69 -22.58 -14.96
N ARG A 663 26.51 -23.32 -14.21
CA ARG A 663 27.93 -23.58 -14.54
C ARG A 663 28.07 -24.43 -15.80
N ASP A 664 27.20 -25.41 -15.95
CA ASP A 664 27.18 -26.33 -17.09
C ASP A 664 26.44 -25.73 -18.30
N HIS A 665 25.96 -24.49 -18.21
CA HIS A 665 25.18 -23.81 -19.24
C HIS A 665 23.91 -24.59 -19.65
N VAL A 666 23.34 -25.38 -18.73
CA VAL A 666 22.08 -26.11 -18.94
C VAL A 666 20.91 -25.17 -18.74
N ASP A 667 19.87 -25.33 -19.56
CA ASP A 667 18.63 -24.56 -19.41
C ASP A 667 17.84 -24.97 -18.16
N VAL A 668 17.88 -24.14 -17.13
CA VAL A 668 17.24 -24.35 -15.83
C VAL A 668 15.74 -24.68 -15.97
N HIS A 669 15.06 -24.06 -16.93
CA HIS A 669 13.63 -24.32 -17.14
C HIS A 669 13.38 -25.73 -17.72
N SER A 670 14.29 -26.22 -18.54
CA SER A 670 14.21 -27.61 -19.03
C SER A 670 14.55 -28.62 -17.93
N VAL A 671 15.51 -28.32 -17.07
CA VAL A 671 15.81 -29.15 -15.88
C VAL A 671 14.58 -29.23 -14.96
N THR A 672 13.98 -28.09 -14.63
CA THR A 672 12.76 -28.06 -13.82
C THR A 672 11.62 -28.83 -14.49
N ALA A 673 11.45 -28.71 -15.80
CA ALA A 673 10.43 -29.46 -16.54
C ALA A 673 10.71 -30.98 -16.47
N GLY A 674 11.96 -31.38 -16.63
CA GLY A 674 12.36 -32.79 -16.46
C GLY A 674 11.94 -33.34 -15.09
N LEU A 675 12.18 -32.59 -14.03
CA LEU A 675 11.77 -32.95 -12.66
C LEU A 675 10.24 -32.97 -12.51
N MET A 676 9.53 -31.95 -13.02
CA MET A 676 8.07 -31.85 -12.94
C MET A 676 7.35 -33.03 -13.64
N PHE A 677 7.86 -33.44 -14.81
CA PHE A 677 7.19 -34.43 -15.67
C PHE A 677 7.87 -35.82 -15.63
N GLY A 678 8.93 -36.00 -14.82
CA GLY A 678 9.63 -37.25 -14.67
C GLY A 678 10.30 -37.72 -15.95
N MET A 679 10.96 -36.84 -16.72
CA MET A 679 11.59 -37.14 -18.01
C MET A 679 13.00 -36.52 -18.10
N GLU A 680 13.80 -37.03 -19.04
CA GLU A 680 15.12 -36.48 -19.34
C GLU A 680 14.99 -35.06 -19.92
N THR A 681 15.95 -34.22 -19.60
CA THR A 681 15.94 -32.76 -19.97
C THR A 681 15.87 -32.56 -21.48
N GLU A 682 16.49 -33.45 -22.27
CA GLU A 682 16.50 -33.39 -23.74
C GLU A 682 15.16 -33.79 -24.37
N ALA A 683 14.30 -34.48 -23.62
CA ALA A 683 12.98 -34.93 -24.08
C ALA A 683 11.87 -33.86 -23.81
N VAL A 684 12.21 -32.79 -23.09
CA VAL A 684 11.26 -31.74 -22.69
C VAL A 684 10.73 -30.98 -23.90
N SER A 685 9.40 -30.94 -24.05
CA SER A 685 8.74 -30.13 -25.07
C SER A 685 8.76 -28.63 -24.75
N LYS A 686 8.57 -27.81 -25.77
CA LYS A 686 8.48 -26.34 -25.61
C LYS A 686 7.38 -25.92 -24.63
N GLU A 687 6.27 -26.63 -24.61
CA GLU A 687 5.14 -26.35 -23.72
C GLU A 687 5.46 -26.72 -22.26
N GLN A 688 6.06 -27.85 -22.03
CA GLN A 688 6.51 -28.27 -20.71
C GLN A 688 7.57 -27.33 -20.14
N ARG A 689 8.52 -26.89 -21.00
CA ARG A 689 9.50 -25.88 -20.63
C ARG A 689 8.84 -24.55 -20.27
N ARG A 690 7.78 -24.14 -20.98
CA ARG A 690 7.00 -22.93 -20.70
C ARG A 690 6.33 -23.00 -19.33
N LEU A 691 5.74 -24.15 -18.99
CA LEU A 691 5.12 -24.38 -17.68
C LEU A 691 6.16 -24.34 -16.56
N ALA A 692 7.31 -24.99 -16.75
CA ALA A 692 8.41 -24.96 -15.77
C ALA A 692 8.99 -23.54 -15.60
N LYS A 693 9.10 -22.77 -16.69
CA LYS A 693 9.50 -21.36 -16.60
C LYS A 693 8.52 -20.57 -15.71
N MET A 694 7.22 -20.78 -15.90
CA MET A 694 6.20 -20.14 -15.09
C MET A 694 6.29 -20.54 -13.61
N LEU A 695 6.51 -21.84 -13.33
CA LEU A 695 6.71 -22.33 -11.95
C LEU A 695 7.94 -21.71 -11.29
N ASN A 696 9.09 -21.68 -11.97
CA ASN A 696 10.33 -21.12 -11.43
C ASN A 696 10.16 -19.69 -10.99
N TYR A 697 9.50 -18.85 -11.81
CA TYR A 697 9.23 -17.48 -11.43
C TYR A 697 8.13 -17.35 -10.37
N ALA A 698 7.10 -18.18 -10.43
CA ALA A 698 6.04 -18.19 -9.43
C ALA A 698 6.59 -18.49 -8.03
N VAL A 699 7.46 -19.50 -7.92
CA VAL A 699 8.12 -19.87 -6.66
C VAL A 699 9.08 -18.77 -6.21
N LEU A 700 9.87 -18.19 -7.12
CA LEU A 700 10.78 -17.08 -6.83
C LEU A 700 10.05 -15.88 -6.22
N TYR A 701 8.85 -15.58 -6.69
CA TYR A 701 8.03 -14.46 -6.21
C TYR A 701 7.02 -14.84 -5.11
N GLY A 702 7.13 -16.04 -4.52
CA GLY A 702 6.33 -16.45 -3.38
C GLY A 702 4.84 -16.66 -3.70
N VAL A 703 4.51 -17.16 -4.89
CA VAL A 703 3.12 -17.42 -5.26
C VAL A 703 2.52 -18.50 -4.34
N THR A 704 1.26 -18.30 -3.96
CA THR A 704 0.51 -19.31 -3.21
C THR A 704 0.13 -20.50 -4.10
N GLU A 705 -0.12 -21.66 -3.49
CA GLU A 705 -0.61 -22.86 -4.21
C GLU A 705 -1.89 -22.56 -5.03
N TYR A 706 -2.74 -21.67 -4.55
CA TYR A 706 -3.94 -21.22 -5.25
C TYR A 706 -3.61 -20.40 -6.51
N GLY A 707 -2.70 -19.42 -6.37
CA GLY A 707 -2.25 -18.60 -7.49
C GLY A 707 -1.50 -19.41 -8.54
N LEU A 708 -0.70 -20.41 -8.11
CA LEU A 708 -0.01 -21.29 -9.02
C LEU A 708 -0.98 -22.20 -9.78
N ALA A 709 -1.97 -22.81 -9.11
CA ALA A 709 -2.98 -23.65 -9.76
C ALA A 709 -3.75 -22.86 -10.83
N GLN A 710 -4.12 -21.62 -10.54
CA GLN A 710 -4.79 -20.74 -11.49
C GLN A 710 -3.91 -20.42 -12.71
N GLN A 711 -2.62 -20.16 -12.52
CA GLN A 711 -1.67 -19.87 -13.60
C GLN A 711 -1.36 -21.09 -14.49
N LEU A 712 -1.31 -22.30 -13.90
CA LEU A 712 -1.06 -23.55 -14.62
C LEU A 712 -2.27 -24.00 -15.46
N GLY A 713 -3.47 -23.52 -15.15
CA GLY A 713 -4.69 -23.74 -15.93
C GLY A 713 -5.38 -25.09 -15.67
N THR A 714 -6.37 -25.43 -16.50
CA THR A 714 -7.16 -26.65 -16.39
C THR A 714 -6.27 -27.89 -16.56
N GLY A 715 -6.07 -28.64 -15.49
CA GLY A 715 -5.22 -29.83 -15.42
C GLY A 715 -4.34 -29.89 -14.17
N PHE A 716 -4.23 -28.79 -13.45
CA PHE A 716 -3.50 -28.71 -12.18
C PHE A 716 -4.41 -28.23 -11.06
N GLY A 717 -4.67 -29.10 -10.08
CA GLY A 717 -5.41 -28.73 -8.87
C GLY A 717 -4.53 -28.04 -7.83
N VAL A 718 -5.14 -27.47 -6.80
CA VAL A 718 -4.42 -26.81 -5.69
C VAL A 718 -3.50 -27.77 -4.96
N SER A 719 -3.88 -29.05 -4.81
CA SER A 719 -3.05 -30.09 -4.18
C SER A 719 -1.80 -30.43 -5.01
N GLU A 720 -1.91 -30.43 -6.33
CA GLU A 720 -0.79 -30.65 -7.26
C GLU A 720 0.13 -29.42 -7.29
N ALA A 721 -0.42 -28.22 -7.31
CA ALA A 721 0.34 -26.98 -7.19
C ALA A 721 1.13 -26.93 -5.85
N LYS A 722 0.53 -27.36 -4.75
CA LYS A 722 1.19 -27.49 -3.44
C LYS A 722 2.31 -28.52 -3.45
N ALA A 723 2.14 -29.64 -4.14
CA ALA A 723 3.18 -30.66 -4.29
C ALA A 723 4.36 -30.11 -5.11
N LEU A 724 4.10 -29.37 -6.19
CA LEU A 724 5.14 -28.73 -7.01
C LEU A 724 5.93 -27.65 -6.26
N ILE A 725 5.28 -26.85 -5.41
CA ILE A 725 5.97 -25.87 -4.57
C ILE A 725 6.86 -26.55 -3.52
N LYS A 726 6.50 -27.75 -3.06
CA LYS A 726 7.30 -28.49 -2.07
C LYS A 726 8.48 -29.24 -2.67
N GLN A 727 8.44 -29.60 -3.94
CA GLN A 727 9.58 -30.15 -4.66
C GLN A 727 10.63 -29.07 -4.93
#